data_30be11e7cb7e1ba36483284613a896ab
#
_entry.id   30be11e7cb7e1ba36483284613a896ab
#
_cell.length_a   1.000
_cell.length_b   1.000
_cell.length_c   1.000
_cell.angle_alpha   90.00
_cell.angle_beta   90.00
_cell.angle_gamma   90.00
#
_symmetry.space_group_name_H-M   'P 1'
#
loop_
_entity.id
_entity.type
_entity.pdbx_description
1 polymer ?
#
loop_
_entity_poly.entity_id
_entity_poly.type
_entity_poly.pdbx_seq_one_letter_code
_entity_poly.pdbx_strand_id
1 'polypeptide(L)'
;MRHLFAFLVMLLFCVASSAQQLVFGSVRDGFLKVPLVNARVTLLTADSVVVQDSIKVVLNKRDGERWGKASFSIMLPKKTCTYLLHATLDGYEDDWQTISVEASVDDAIGLDRPLELRRVREKVLGEATVSATRLKMFYKGDTLVYDASAFKLPDGSMLDDLIRQMPGVKMNDNGEIFVNNRKVDEVLLGARSFMGGNSKVLLENLPYYTVKNVKVYEKETDRSRAVGYEVERKQYVMDVNLKDAYRNGYIGNVESAGGSNERWLGRGFLMGYTDKLRFTLLANANNVNEKRHIGETSSWKPENMPLSMLTTKSVAGEVDYQSKGSKLKENFMFDFMSSTDKGETMQRRELFLDGSMPYSSFRSLNTSKSNRLLAKNRFSLTLPQKVHADLSVEFVYNKYKGNSESLSEDFLDSINTRLRSSSYNDGHSLRINAGGFIASRVNNRFFRSLSAFYGFKHEEDKNETARGYMTEQFATPSTTRQFNANDFRHRETLGNLHLLWANKIGKNLQLEVQDRQEYSKTHDRDHLFHPDTIMLPSQLDALLAISDPRNSYVSDYGCYSNTPTFSLKWRKYIPGPYMKMEYLYWALAVPVDVMAERLDYTRNNTEQNKKRTAFSLYPSFTFKMLPTKKAGEQLQLQLMYEQSAPSIFELLDYVDDAVPQIVKLGNPNLKGRVFKILIIFMSKLSPKWMSN
;
A
#
# COMPACT_ATOMS: atom_id res chain seq x y z
N MET A 1 -16.76 53.85 -1.14
CA MET A 1 -16.98 52.98 -2.33
C MET A 1 -15.93 53.15 -3.44
N ARG A 2 -15.41 54.32 -3.76
CA ARG A 2 -14.42 54.55 -4.83
C ARG A 2 -13.04 53.88 -4.55
N HIS A 3 -12.58 53.80 -3.30
CA HIS A 3 -11.32 53.20 -2.94
C HIS A 3 -11.39 51.66 -2.84
N LEU A 4 -12.56 51.10 -2.57
CA LEU A 4 -12.78 49.65 -2.56
C LEU A 4 -12.80 49.07 -3.99
N PHE A 5 -13.32 49.83 -4.94
CA PHE A 5 -13.34 49.46 -6.35
C PHE A 5 -11.94 49.50 -6.99
N ALA A 6 -11.14 50.54 -6.64
CA ALA A 6 -9.74 50.63 -7.07
C ALA A 6 -8.87 49.50 -6.52
N PHE A 7 -9.09 49.07 -5.26
CA PHE A 7 -8.40 47.93 -4.64
C PHE A 7 -8.82 46.60 -5.27
N LEU A 8 -10.09 46.45 -5.64
CA LEU A 8 -10.59 45.26 -6.33
C LEU A 8 -10.07 45.15 -7.76
N VAL A 9 -9.93 46.29 -8.47
CA VAL A 9 -9.35 46.35 -9.82
C VAL A 9 -7.83 46.11 -9.79
N MET A 10 -7.14 46.58 -8.75
CA MET A 10 -5.70 46.29 -8.53
C MET A 10 -5.43 44.82 -8.20
N LEU A 11 -6.35 44.16 -7.49
CA LEU A 11 -6.29 42.72 -7.19
C LEU A 11 -6.54 41.86 -8.45
N LEU A 12 -7.29 42.38 -9.42
CA LEU A 12 -7.57 41.71 -10.70
C LEU A 12 -6.41 41.79 -11.70
N PHE A 13 -5.49 42.75 -11.54
CA PHE A 13 -4.30 42.88 -12.40
C PHE A 13 -3.07 42.10 -11.92
N CYS A 14 -3.07 41.53 -10.72
CA CYS A 14 -1.94 40.74 -10.19
C CYS A 14 -1.93 39.24 -10.59
N VAL A 15 -2.79 38.79 -11.50
CA VAL A 15 -2.90 37.37 -11.87
C VAL A 15 -2.49 37.10 -13.33
N ALA A 16 -1.50 37.82 -13.85
CA ALA A 16 -0.93 37.50 -15.15
C ALA A 16 0.59 37.30 -15.08
N SER A 17 1.08 36.64 -14.05
CA SER A 17 2.40 35.97 -14.14
C SER A 17 2.16 34.59 -14.71
N SER A 18 2.59 34.33 -15.94
CA SER A 18 2.69 32.99 -16.49
C SER A 18 3.72 32.22 -15.63
N ALA A 19 3.21 31.55 -14.60
CA ALA A 19 4.05 30.69 -13.78
C ALA A 19 4.63 29.59 -14.68
N GLN A 20 5.94 29.54 -14.78
CA GLN A 20 6.67 28.48 -15.47
C GLN A 20 7.18 27.49 -14.45
N GLN A 21 7.26 26.25 -14.86
CA GLN A 21 7.77 25.15 -14.04
C GLN A 21 8.98 24.55 -14.74
N LEU A 22 10.05 24.34 -13.99
CA LEU A 22 11.29 23.75 -14.47
C LEU A 22 11.19 22.21 -14.41
N VAL A 23 11.28 21.55 -15.55
CA VAL A 23 11.46 20.10 -15.64
C VAL A 23 12.91 19.81 -15.93
N PHE A 24 13.53 18.93 -15.13
CA PHE A 24 14.92 18.55 -15.33
C PHE A 24 15.10 17.03 -15.26
N GLY A 25 16.09 16.54 -16.01
CA GLY A 25 16.41 15.13 -16.08
C GLY A 25 17.84 14.88 -16.54
N SER A 26 18.18 13.60 -16.74
CA SER A 26 19.48 13.19 -17.26
C SER A 26 19.34 12.03 -18.22
N VAL A 27 20.34 11.89 -19.12
CA VAL A 27 20.43 10.83 -20.13
C VAL A 27 21.70 10.02 -19.90
N ARG A 28 21.59 8.69 -19.93
CA ARG A 28 22.74 7.79 -19.75
C ARG A 28 22.63 6.52 -20.57
N ASP A 29 23.76 5.85 -20.79
CA ASP A 29 23.79 4.51 -21.36
C ASP A 29 23.11 3.51 -20.42
N GLY A 30 22.19 2.73 -20.93
CA GLY A 30 21.40 1.79 -20.15
C GLY A 30 22.22 0.64 -19.55
N PHE A 31 23.36 0.29 -20.17
CA PHE A 31 24.24 -0.78 -19.69
C PHE A 31 25.45 -0.24 -18.92
N LEU A 32 26.22 0.67 -19.53
CA LEU A 32 27.45 1.19 -18.96
C LEU A 32 27.21 2.28 -17.89
N LYS A 33 25.99 2.80 -17.83
CA LYS A 33 25.57 3.90 -16.92
C LYS A 33 26.41 5.20 -17.05
N VAL A 34 27.10 5.36 -18.18
CA VAL A 34 27.85 6.56 -18.52
C VAL A 34 26.94 7.65 -19.10
N PRO A 35 27.25 8.95 -18.88
CA PRO A 35 26.43 10.04 -19.40
C PRO A 35 26.50 10.12 -20.93
N LEU A 36 25.37 10.36 -21.59
CA LEU A 36 25.25 10.51 -23.04
C LEU A 36 24.93 11.95 -23.41
N VAL A 37 25.97 12.78 -23.57
CA VAL A 37 25.85 14.22 -23.84
C VAL A 37 25.34 14.53 -25.25
N ASN A 38 25.55 13.61 -26.20
CA ASN A 38 25.14 13.76 -27.58
C ASN A 38 23.73 13.26 -27.86
N ALA A 39 23.02 12.82 -26.81
CA ALA A 39 21.63 12.38 -26.96
C ALA A 39 20.74 13.59 -27.27
N ARG A 40 19.80 13.39 -28.17
CA ARG A 40 18.76 14.35 -28.51
C ARG A 40 17.52 14.07 -27.67
N VAL A 41 17.04 15.07 -26.95
CA VAL A 41 15.81 14.96 -26.17
C VAL A 41 14.75 15.83 -26.84
N THR A 42 13.57 15.27 -27.07
CA THR A 42 12.42 15.93 -27.68
C THR A 42 11.25 15.86 -26.72
N LEU A 43 10.55 16.95 -26.55
CA LEU A 43 9.32 17.04 -25.77
C LEU A 43 8.11 17.01 -26.71
N LEU A 44 7.15 16.15 -26.40
CA LEU A 44 5.90 16.01 -27.16
C LEU A 44 4.69 16.15 -26.22
N THR A 45 3.55 16.50 -26.80
CA THR A 45 2.25 16.38 -26.11
C THR A 45 1.84 14.91 -25.98
N ALA A 46 0.82 14.63 -25.19
CA ALA A 46 0.25 13.27 -25.07
C ALA A 46 -0.25 12.70 -26.42
N ASP A 47 -0.58 13.57 -27.37
CA ASP A 47 -1.01 13.23 -28.73
C ASP A 47 0.18 13.11 -29.71
N SER A 48 1.41 13.06 -29.20
CA SER A 48 2.66 12.94 -29.97
C SER A 48 3.00 14.13 -30.90
N VAL A 49 2.46 15.32 -30.61
CA VAL A 49 2.85 16.54 -31.32
C VAL A 49 4.09 17.12 -30.65
N VAL A 50 5.10 17.45 -31.45
CA VAL A 50 6.36 18.03 -30.95
C VAL A 50 6.12 19.43 -30.39
N VAL A 51 6.43 19.60 -29.10
CA VAL A 51 6.36 20.89 -28.40
C VAL A 51 7.71 21.58 -28.43
N GLN A 52 8.78 20.84 -28.18
CA GLN A 52 10.16 21.35 -28.26
C GLN A 52 11.10 20.22 -28.70
N ASP A 53 11.82 20.47 -29.78
CA ASP A 53 12.79 19.53 -30.31
C ASP A 53 14.22 19.92 -29.89
N SER A 54 15.12 18.93 -29.92
CA SER A 54 16.56 19.12 -29.72
C SER A 54 16.93 19.86 -28.42
N ILE A 55 16.31 19.47 -27.32
CA ILE A 55 16.61 20.02 -26.00
C ILE A 55 18.09 19.73 -25.67
N LYS A 56 18.83 20.79 -25.31
CA LYS A 56 20.26 20.72 -25.06
C LYS A 56 20.60 19.88 -23.82
N VAL A 57 21.40 18.84 -24.01
CA VAL A 57 21.94 18.02 -22.94
C VAL A 57 23.34 18.55 -22.58
N VAL A 58 23.59 18.85 -21.30
CA VAL A 58 24.86 19.43 -20.79
C VAL A 58 25.48 18.47 -19.76
N LEU A 59 26.79 18.30 -19.85
CA LEU A 59 27.51 17.52 -18.86
C LEU A 59 27.74 18.34 -17.59
N ASN A 60 27.10 17.96 -16.51
CA ASN A 60 27.31 18.49 -15.18
C ASN A 60 28.18 17.52 -14.37
N LYS A 61 29.36 17.97 -13.95
CA LYS A 61 30.29 17.18 -13.15
C LYS A 61 30.56 17.91 -11.85
N ARG A 62 30.39 17.23 -10.71
CA ARG A 62 30.80 17.71 -9.39
C ARG A 62 32.18 17.18 -9.06
N ASP A 63 32.93 17.93 -8.23
CA ASP A 63 34.23 17.49 -7.75
C ASP A 63 34.09 16.16 -7.00
N GLY A 64 34.95 15.21 -7.37
CA GLY A 64 34.93 13.84 -6.82
C GLY A 64 34.04 12.81 -7.62
N GLU A 65 33.24 13.22 -8.56
CA GLU A 65 32.51 12.28 -9.41
C GLU A 65 33.41 11.73 -10.54
N ARG A 66 33.41 10.41 -10.72
CA ARG A 66 34.16 9.74 -11.81
C ARG A 66 33.59 10.11 -13.19
N TRP A 67 32.28 10.18 -13.29
CA TRP A 67 31.54 10.40 -14.53
C TRP A 67 30.56 11.53 -14.40
N GLY A 68 30.42 12.59 -14.58
CA GLY A 68 29.32 13.58 -14.45
C GLY A 68 27.94 13.07 -14.86
N LYS A 69 26.97 13.94 -14.90
CA LYS A 69 25.61 13.65 -15.38
C LYS A 69 25.31 14.45 -16.65
N ALA A 70 24.88 13.78 -17.70
CA ALA A 70 24.35 14.42 -18.90
C ALA A 70 22.91 14.89 -18.61
N SER A 71 22.76 16.16 -18.21
CA SER A 71 21.50 16.71 -17.71
C SER A 71 20.87 17.66 -18.73
N PHE A 72 19.56 17.75 -18.71
CA PHE A 72 18.78 18.71 -19.48
C PHE A 72 17.72 19.37 -18.58
N SER A 73 17.25 20.52 -19.00
CA SER A 73 16.18 21.25 -18.33
C SER A 73 15.25 21.90 -19.35
N ILE A 74 13.98 21.95 -19.01
CA ILE A 74 12.92 22.47 -19.87
C ILE A 74 12.01 23.36 -19.02
N MET A 75 11.69 24.55 -19.52
CA MET A 75 10.71 25.42 -18.87
C MET A 75 9.34 25.16 -19.50
N LEU A 76 8.39 24.73 -18.72
CA LEU A 76 7.02 24.45 -19.13
C LEU A 76 6.04 25.41 -18.47
N PRO A 77 4.94 25.77 -19.11
CA PRO A 77 3.88 26.53 -18.45
C PRO A 77 3.27 25.67 -17.32
N LYS A 78 3.04 26.27 -16.18
CA LYS A 78 2.45 25.66 -14.98
C LYS A 78 0.96 25.37 -15.23
N LYS A 79 0.70 24.32 -16.00
CA LYS A 79 -0.61 23.85 -16.43
C LYS A 79 -0.69 22.36 -16.24
N THR A 80 -1.77 21.85 -15.65
CA THR A 80 -1.99 20.41 -15.54
C THR A 80 -2.07 19.79 -16.93
N CYS A 81 -0.97 19.22 -17.38
CA CYS A 81 -0.84 18.61 -18.69
C CYS A 81 0.20 17.49 -18.64
N THR A 82 -0.01 16.48 -19.46
CA THR A 82 0.91 15.35 -19.60
C THR A 82 1.71 15.52 -20.88
N TYR A 83 3.03 15.41 -20.77
CA TYR A 83 3.97 15.45 -21.88
C TYR A 83 4.74 14.14 -22.00
N LEU A 84 5.26 13.86 -23.17
CA LEU A 84 6.15 12.75 -23.45
C LEU A 84 7.55 13.30 -23.73
N LEU A 85 8.55 12.74 -23.07
CA LEU A 85 9.95 12.93 -23.40
C LEU A 85 10.43 11.76 -24.22
N HIS A 86 11.07 12.06 -25.34
CA HIS A 86 11.68 11.09 -26.24
C HIS A 86 13.17 11.37 -26.32
N ALA A 87 13.99 10.43 -25.95
CA ALA A 87 15.44 10.51 -26.08
C ALA A 87 15.93 9.61 -27.20
N THR A 88 16.77 10.14 -28.09
CA THR A 88 17.36 9.44 -29.23
C THR A 88 18.85 9.69 -29.30
N LEU A 89 19.59 8.71 -29.82
CA LEU A 89 21.00 8.83 -30.15
C LEU A 89 21.34 7.80 -31.22
N ASP A 90 22.09 8.21 -32.25
CA ASP A 90 22.50 7.29 -33.31
C ASP A 90 23.26 6.08 -32.77
N GLY A 91 22.83 4.87 -33.18
CA GLY A 91 23.35 3.62 -32.69
C GLY A 91 22.78 3.17 -31.31
N TYR A 92 21.74 3.83 -30.84
CA TYR A 92 21.02 3.49 -29.62
C TYR A 92 19.52 3.31 -29.89
N GLU A 93 18.86 2.50 -29.08
CA GLU A 93 17.40 2.42 -29.02
C GLU A 93 16.85 3.59 -28.23
N ASP A 94 15.70 4.10 -28.66
CA ASP A 94 15.05 5.25 -28.08
C ASP A 94 14.51 4.94 -26.67
N ASP A 95 14.49 5.92 -25.78
CA ASP A 95 13.80 5.86 -24.50
C ASP A 95 12.70 6.92 -24.42
N TRP A 96 11.59 6.51 -23.80
CA TRP A 96 10.40 7.34 -23.65
C TRP A 96 10.02 7.48 -22.19
N GLN A 97 9.66 8.68 -21.78
CA GLN A 97 9.17 8.94 -20.44
C GLN A 97 8.05 9.98 -20.42
N THR A 98 6.98 9.71 -19.69
CA THR A 98 5.89 10.66 -19.49
C THR A 98 6.19 11.57 -18.31
N ILE A 99 5.85 12.85 -18.47
CA ILE A 99 5.90 13.84 -17.41
C ILE A 99 4.51 14.44 -17.25
N SER A 100 3.99 14.45 -16.03
CA SER A 100 2.79 15.20 -15.69
C SER A 100 3.19 16.46 -14.95
N VAL A 101 2.77 17.58 -15.50
CA VAL A 101 2.89 18.90 -14.88
C VAL A 101 1.56 19.19 -14.19
N GLU A 102 1.58 19.45 -12.88
CA GLU A 102 0.39 19.86 -12.13
C GLU A 102 0.50 21.34 -11.74
N ALA A 103 -0.57 22.07 -11.92
CA ALA A 103 -0.59 23.53 -11.67
C ALA A 103 -0.39 23.90 -10.17
N SER A 104 -0.56 22.93 -9.27
CA SER A 104 -0.53 23.13 -7.81
C SER A 104 0.75 22.64 -7.10
N VAL A 105 1.69 22.05 -7.82
CA VAL A 105 2.89 21.41 -7.24
C VAL A 105 4.14 22.24 -7.56
N ASP A 106 5.24 21.89 -6.93
CA ASP A 106 6.56 22.55 -6.87
C ASP A 106 7.01 23.24 -8.17
N ASP A 107 7.82 24.29 -8.04
CA ASP A 107 8.37 25.07 -9.17
C ASP A 107 9.40 24.30 -10.02
N ALA A 108 9.83 23.10 -9.57
CA ALA A 108 10.76 22.23 -10.28
C ALA A 108 10.37 20.75 -10.15
N ILE A 109 10.30 20.04 -11.27
CA ILE A 109 10.01 18.61 -11.34
C ILE A 109 11.27 17.88 -11.86
N GLY A 110 11.80 16.95 -11.06
CA GLY A 110 12.81 16.00 -11.50
C GLY A 110 12.17 14.78 -12.14
N LEU A 111 12.82 14.19 -13.14
CA LEU A 111 12.42 12.89 -13.68
C LEU A 111 12.61 11.80 -12.62
N ASP A 112 11.67 10.88 -12.51
CA ASP A 112 11.72 9.76 -11.56
C ASP A 112 12.88 8.79 -11.87
N ARG A 113 13.26 8.69 -13.14
CA ARG A 113 14.42 7.95 -13.58
C ARG A 113 15.20 8.71 -14.67
N PRO A 114 16.51 8.47 -14.84
CA PRO A 114 17.24 8.92 -16.02
C PRO A 114 16.65 8.32 -17.29
N LEU A 115 16.74 9.03 -18.41
CA LEU A 115 16.50 8.45 -19.73
C LEU A 115 17.67 7.51 -20.06
N GLU A 116 17.39 6.24 -20.33
CA GLU A 116 18.39 5.18 -20.52
C GLU A 116 18.36 4.67 -21.95
N LEU A 117 19.30 5.10 -22.76
CA LEU A 117 19.46 4.63 -24.14
C LEU A 117 20.34 3.36 -24.18
N ARG A 118 19.94 2.35 -24.93
CA ARG A 118 20.66 1.09 -25.09
C ARG A 118 21.28 0.99 -26.47
N ARG A 119 22.57 0.57 -26.56
CA ARG A 119 23.24 0.41 -27.85
C ARG A 119 22.58 -0.65 -28.71
N VAL A 120 22.26 -0.28 -29.95
CA VAL A 120 21.82 -1.23 -30.98
C VAL A 120 23.02 -2.04 -31.40
N ARG A 121 22.97 -3.37 -31.29
CA ARG A 121 23.95 -4.23 -31.93
C ARG A 121 23.56 -4.33 -33.41
N GLU A 122 24.27 -3.64 -34.27
CA GLU A 122 24.10 -3.80 -35.73
C GLU A 122 24.33 -5.26 -36.13
N LYS A 123 23.25 -5.93 -36.49
CA LYS A 123 23.30 -7.12 -37.33
C LYS A 123 23.11 -6.62 -38.75
N VAL A 124 24.17 -6.66 -39.55
CA VAL A 124 24.08 -6.39 -40.99
C VAL A 124 23.10 -7.40 -41.59
N LEU A 125 21.90 -6.98 -41.88
CA LEU A 125 20.90 -7.73 -42.64
C LEU A 125 20.78 -7.05 -44.00
N GLY A 126 21.36 -7.69 -45.04
CA GLY A 126 20.96 -7.40 -46.41
C GLY A 126 19.52 -7.84 -46.61
N GLU A 127 18.66 -6.90 -46.75
CA GLU A 127 17.39 -6.83 -47.46
C GLU A 127 16.50 -5.72 -46.85
N ALA A 128 16.12 -4.76 -47.67
CA ALA A 128 15.23 -3.69 -47.26
C ALA A 128 13.82 -4.25 -47.12
N THR A 129 13.44 -4.60 -45.92
CA THR A 129 12.03 -4.86 -45.57
C THR A 129 11.40 -3.55 -45.21
N VAL A 130 10.42 -3.09 -45.99
CA VAL A 130 9.54 -1.94 -45.62
C VAL A 130 8.77 -2.34 -44.36
N SER A 131 9.29 -1.97 -43.20
CA SER A 131 8.57 -2.13 -41.93
C SER A 131 7.60 -0.98 -41.79
N ALA A 132 6.30 -1.24 -41.96
CA ALA A 132 5.26 -0.32 -41.52
C ALA A 132 5.48 -0.03 -40.03
N THR A 133 5.60 1.25 -39.68
CA THR A 133 5.77 1.68 -38.28
C THR A 133 4.56 1.22 -37.47
N ARG A 134 4.75 0.22 -36.62
CA ARG A 134 3.66 -0.26 -35.75
C ARG A 134 3.43 0.76 -34.66
N LEU A 135 2.16 1.11 -34.44
CA LEU A 135 1.77 2.01 -33.36
C LEU A 135 2.09 1.33 -32.03
N LYS A 136 2.96 1.94 -31.21
CA LYS A 136 3.31 1.43 -29.89
C LYS A 136 2.13 1.44 -28.94
N MET A 137 1.22 2.42 -29.06
CA MET A 137 0.01 2.54 -28.24
C MET A 137 -1.15 3.15 -29.02
N PHE A 138 -2.37 2.79 -28.67
CA PHE A 138 -3.61 3.35 -29.22
C PHE A 138 -4.76 3.18 -28.25
N TYR A 139 -5.80 3.99 -28.40
CA TYR A 139 -7.03 3.87 -27.63
C TYR A 139 -8.06 3.02 -28.40
N LYS A 140 -8.68 2.09 -27.68
CA LYS A 140 -9.85 1.34 -28.16
C LYS A 140 -11.01 1.58 -27.20
N GLY A 141 -11.87 2.55 -27.51
CA GLY A 141 -12.84 3.10 -26.55
C GLY A 141 -12.09 3.71 -25.34
N ASP A 142 -12.47 3.33 -24.14
CA ASP A 142 -11.87 3.78 -22.89
C ASP A 142 -10.62 2.96 -22.46
N THR A 143 -10.16 2.04 -23.30
CA THR A 143 -9.03 1.17 -23.02
C THR A 143 -7.79 1.65 -23.78
N LEU A 144 -6.73 1.92 -23.05
CA LEU A 144 -5.40 2.17 -23.63
C LEU A 144 -4.73 0.81 -23.91
N VAL A 145 -4.29 0.61 -25.14
CA VAL A 145 -3.67 -0.64 -25.61
C VAL A 145 -2.24 -0.38 -26.06
N TYR A 146 -1.28 -1.12 -25.50
CA TYR A 146 0.10 -1.18 -25.95
C TYR A 146 0.33 -2.45 -26.74
N ASP A 147 0.85 -2.34 -27.96
CA ASP A 147 1.22 -3.51 -28.78
C ASP A 147 2.64 -3.93 -28.41
N ALA A 148 2.79 -5.07 -27.72
CA ALA A 148 4.10 -5.56 -27.29
C ALA A 148 5.05 -5.84 -28.47
N SER A 149 4.52 -6.15 -29.65
CA SER A 149 5.32 -6.43 -30.85
C SER A 149 5.96 -5.17 -31.46
N ALA A 150 5.54 -3.98 -31.05
CA ALA A 150 6.10 -2.72 -31.48
C ALA A 150 7.34 -2.29 -30.66
N PHE A 151 7.69 -3.06 -29.62
CA PHE A 151 8.86 -2.82 -28.78
C PHE A 151 9.94 -3.85 -29.10
N LYS A 152 11.15 -3.37 -29.33
CA LYS A 152 12.33 -4.22 -29.54
C LYS A 152 13.14 -4.24 -28.25
N LEU A 153 13.21 -5.39 -27.64
CA LEU A 153 13.94 -5.64 -26.39
C LEU A 153 15.01 -6.72 -26.63
N PRO A 154 16.13 -6.66 -25.89
CA PRO A 154 17.14 -7.71 -25.92
C PRO A 154 16.54 -9.08 -25.56
N ASP A 155 17.16 -10.14 -26.06
CA ASP A 155 16.81 -11.50 -25.66
C ASP A 155 17.02 -11.67 -24.15
N GLY A 156 16.07 -12.33 -23.49
CA GLY A 156 16.07 -12.48 -22.03
C GLY A 156 15.39 -11.36 -21.26
N SER A 157 14.90 -10.30 -21.92
CA SER A 157 14.11 -9.27 -21.24
C SER A 157 12.78 -9.81 -20.72
N MET A 158 12.38 -9.31 -19.57
CA MET A 158 11.14 -9.68 -18.88
C MET A 158 10.04 -8.62 -19.08
N LEU A 159 8.89 -8.86 -18.48
CA LEU A 159 7.73 -7.97 -18.60
C LEU A 159 8.01 -6.58 -18.03
N ASP A 160 8.80 -6.47 -16.97
CA ASP A 160 9.17 -5.18 -16.38
C ASP A 160 9.96 -4.31 -17.36
N ASP A 161 10.88 -4.90 -18.15
CA ASP A 161 11.61 -4.19 -19.19
C ASP A 161 10.66 -3.66 -20.27
N LEU A 162 9.66 -4.46 -20.66
CA LEU A 162 8.64 -4.03 -21.61
C LEU A 162 7.83 -2.85 -21.06
N ILE A 163 7.38 -2.94 -19.82
CA ILE A 163 6.55 -1.89 -19.18
C ILE A 163 7.34 -0.58 -19.03
N ARG A 164 8.61 -0.65 -18.69
CA ARG A 164 9.48 0.53 -18.58
C ARG A 164 9.66 1.29 -19.90
N GLN A 165 9.50 0.62 -21.03
CA GLN A 165 9.59 1.25 -22.36
C GLN A 165 8.24 1.77 -22.89
N MET A 166 7.12 1.48 -22.20
CA MET A 166 5.80 1.93 -22.65
C MET A 166 5.64 3.44 -22.45
N PRO A 167 5.23 4.19 -23.48
CA PRO A 167 4.97 5.62 -23.36
C PRO A 167 3.91 5.90 -22.29
N GLY A 168 4.15 6.91 -21.46
CA GLY A 168 3.21 7.28 -20.42
C GLY A 168 3.19 6.37 -19.19
N VAL A 169 4.06 5.37 -19.12
CA VAL A 169 4.16 4.44 -17.98
C VAL A 169 5.40 4.76 -17.15
N LYS A 170 5.21 4.85 -15.84
CA LYS A 170 6.28 4.94 -14.84
C LYS A 170 6.19 3.74 -13.93
N MET A 171 7.31 3.17 -13.58
CA MET A 171 7.40 2.10 -12.58
C MET A 171 8.46 2.49 -11.55
N ASN A 172 8.07 2.54 -10.28
CA ASN A 172 9.02 2.80 -9.20
C ASN A 172 9.80 1.53 -8.82
N ASP A 173 10.77 1.67 -7.93
CA ASP A 173 11.63 0.58 -7.46
C ASP A 173 10.87 -0.50 -6.67
N ASN A 174 9.71 -0.15 -6.14
CA ASN A 174 8.82 -1.08 -5.43
C ASN A 174 7.94 -1.90 -6.38
N GLY A 175 8.06 -1.71 -7.72
CA GLY A 175 7.23 -2.38 -8.71
C GLY A 175 5.82 -1.79 -8.83
N GLU A 176 5.56 -0.62 -8.23
CA GLU A 176 4.31 0.09 -8.43
C GLU A 176 4.32 0.78 -9.81
N ILE A 177 3.24 0.60 -10.53
CA ILE A 177 3.09 1.09 -11.90
C ILE A 177 2.12 2.26 -11.92
N PHE A 178 2.51 3.31 -12.62
CA PHE A 178 1.69 4.49 -12.87
C PHE A 178 1.53 4.66 -14.38
N VAL A 179 0.30 4.83 -14.84
CA VAL A 179 0.00 5.13 -16.24
C VAL A 179 -0.69 6.48 -16.30
N ASN A 180 -0.12 7.42 -17.05
CA ASN A 180 -0.58 8.81 -17.10
C ASN A 180 -0.74 9.42 -15.70
N ASN A 181 0.26 9.22 -14.85
CA ASN A 181 0.31 9.66 -13.44
C ASN A 181 -0.76 9.07 -12.50
N ARG A 182 -1.52 8.10 -12.96
CA ARG A 182 -2.50 7.38 -12.15
C ARG A 182 -1.95 6.00 -11.78
N LYS A 183 -1.93 5.68 -10.49
CA LYS A 183 -1.48 4.38 -9.98
C LYS A 183 -2.38 3.26 -10.51
N VAL A 184 -1.76 2.20 -11.01
CA VAL A 184 -2.41 0.94 -11.34
C VAL A 184 -2.72 0.21 -10.05
N ASP A 185 -3.98 -0.10 -9.83
CA ASP A 185 -4.43 -0.80 -8.62
C ASP A 185 -4.01 -2.29 -8.67
N GLU A 186 -4.00 -2.91 -9.87
CA GLU A 186 -3.67 -4.33 -10.03
C GLU A 186 -3.15 -4.63 -11.44
N VAL A 187 -2.16 -5.54 -11.53
CA VAL A 187 -1.70 -6.12 -12.80
C VAL A 187 -2.34 -7.49 -12.98
N LEU A 188 -3.03 -7.65 -14.09
CA LEU A 188 -3.74 -8.87 -14.45
C LEU A 188 -2.97 -9.64 -15.54
N LEU A 189 -3.11 -10.94 -15.57
CA LEU A 189 -2.67 -11.79 -16.67
C LEU A 189 -3.89 -12.46 -17.33
N GLY A 190 -4.24 -12.01 -18.55
CA GLY A 190 -5.42 -12.50 -19.26
C GLY A 190 -6.72 -12.23 -18.47
N ALA A 191 -6.92 -11.00 -18.00
CA ALA A 191 -8.05 -10.51 -17.20
C ALA A 191 -8.23 -11.18 -15.81
N ARG A 192 -7.26 -11.98 -15.36
CA ARG A 192 -7.24 -12.64 -14.05
C ARG A 192 -6.20 -12.02 -13.14
N SER A 193 -6.48 -11.92 -11.85
CA SER A 193 -5.50 -11.62 -10.80
C SER A 193 -4.34 -12.62 -10.81
N PHE A 194 -3.18 -12.18 -10.38
CA PHE A 194 -1.98 -13.01 -10.32
C PHE A 194 -1.35 -12.89 -8.93
N MET A 195 -1.10 -14.01 -8.26
CA MET A 195 -0.42 -14.11 -6.96
C MET A 195 -1.00 -13.12 -5.92
N GLY A 196 -2.33 -13.05 -5.84
CA GLY A 196 -3.01 -12.15 -4.90
C GLY A 196 -2.80 -10.66 -5.16
N GLY A 197 -2.46 -10.27 -6.42
CA GLY A 197 -2.16 -8.89 -6.81
C GLY A 197 -0.65 -8.54 -6.74
N ASN A 198 0.21 -9.52 -6.47
CA ASN A 198 1.66 -9.31 -6.50
C ASN A 198 2.19 -9.22 -7.93
N SER A 199 2.16 -8.02 -8.48
CA SER A 199 2.64 -7.74 -9.84
C SER A 199 4.13 -8.04 -10.04
N LYS A 200 4.94 -7.88 -8.99
CA LYS A 200 6.41 -8.00 -9.09
C LYS A 200 6.85 -9.38 -9.54
N VAL A 201 6.24 -10.45 -9.01
CA VAL A 201 6.56 -11.83 -9.43
C VAL A 201 6.28 -12.02 -10.92
N LEU A 202 5.16 -11.47 -11.42
CA LEU A 202 4.84 -11.53 -12.85
C LEU A 202 5.81 -10.71 -13.69
N LEU A 203 6.14 -9.51 -13.25
CA LEU A 203 7.02 -8.56 -13.93
C LEU A 203 8.42 -9.13 -14.13
N GLU A 204 8.97 -9.78 -13.12
CA GLU A 204 10.35 -10.29 -13.12
C GLU A 204 10.50 -11.68 -13.79
N ASN A 205 9.41 -12.42 -13.99
CA ASN A 205 9.48 -13.81 -14.45
C ASN A 205 8.75 -14.09 -15.76
N LEU A 206 7.90 -13.18 -16.27
CA LEU A 206 7.22 -13.36 -17.54
C LEU A 206 8.07 -12.80 -18.69
N PRO A 207 8.56 -13.64 -19.63
CA PRO A 207 9.35 -13.16 -20.77
C PRO A 207 8.50 -12.25 -21.67
N TYR A 208 9.04 -11.08 -22.04
CA TYR A 208 8.31 -10.08 -22.85
C TYR A 208 7.84 -10.63 -24.21
N TYR A 209 8.61 -11.54 -24.83
CA TYR A 209 8.27 -12.10 -26.13
C TYR A 209 7.00 -12.95 -26.13
N THR A 210 6.52 -13.38 -24.97
CA THR A 210 5.24 -14.10 -24.81
C THR A 210 4.04 -13.16 -24.85
N VAL A 211 4.26 -11.86 -24.61
CA VAL A 211 3.21 -10.87 -24.52
C VAL A 211 2.73 -10.42 -25.90
N LYS A 212 1.41 -10.38 -26.10
CA LYS A 212 0.77 -9.86 -27.32
C LYS A 212 0.50 -8.36 -27.18
N ASN A 213 -0.18 -7.98 -26.14
CA ASN A 213 -0.49 -6.59 -25.81
C ASN A 213 -0.73 -6.40 -24.30
N VAL A 214 -0.60 -5.17 -23.87
CA VAL A 214 -0.94 -4.74 -22.52
C VAL A 214 -2.07 -3.71 -22.61
N LYS A 215 -3.16 -3.95 -21.88
CA LYS A 215 -4.34 -3.09 -21.87
C LYS A 215 -4.45 -2.40 -20.52
N VAL A 216 -4.78 -1.13 -20.53
CA VAL A 216 -5.02 -0.35 -19.31
C VAL A 216 -6.42 0.21 -19.36
N TYR A 217 -7.23 -0.11 -18.35
CA TYR A 217 -8.65 0.26 -18.30
C TYR A 217 -9.22 0.26 -16.88
N GLU A 218 -10.41 0.84 -16.71
CA GLU A 218 -11.17 0.77 -15.47
C GLU A 218 -12.03 -0.49 -15.42
N LYS A 219 -11.76 -1.37 -14.45
CA LYS A 219 -12.50 -2.61 -14.20
C LYS A 219 -13.49 -2.40 -13.06
N GLU A 220 -14.74 -2.78 -13.27
CA GLU A 220 -15.71 -2.86 -12.18
C GLU A 220 -15.34 -3.98 -11.21
N THR A 221 -15.49 -3.72 -9.90
CA THR A 221 -15.30 -4.75 -8.89
C THR A 221 -16.37 -5.84 -9.04
N ASP A 222 -16.04 -7.07 -8.65
CA ASP A 222 -17.00 -8.19 -8.73
C ASP A 222 -18.25 -7.89 -7.91
N ARG A 223 -18.11 -7.16 -6.80
CA ARG A 223 -19.22 -6.70 -5.95
C ARG A 223 -20.13 -5.70 -6.67
N SER A 224 -19.60 -4.66 -7.29
CA SER A 224 -20.38 -3.69 -8.06
C SER A 224 -21.08 -4.35 -9.24
N ARG A 225 -20.39 -5.27 -9.92
CA ARG A 225 -20.97 -6.06 -11.01
C ARG A 225 -22.11 -6.96 -10.56
N ALA A 226 -21.99 -7.60 -9.40
CA ALA A 226 -23.02 -8.49 -8.85
C ALA A 226 -24.30 -7.73 -8.49
N VAL A 227 -24.19 -6.58 -7.82
CA VAL A 227 -25.35 -5.75 -7.44
C VAL A 227 -25.87 -4.88 -8.59
N GLY A 228 -25.03 -4.60 -9.59
CA GLY A 228 -25.39 -3.86 -10.82
C GLY A 228 -25.42 -2.37 -10.72
N TYR A 229 -24.78 -1.82 -9.73
CA TYR A 229 -24.44 -0.41 -9.61
C TYR A 229 -23.11 -0.27 -8.87
N GLU A 230 -22.49 0.89 -8.99
CA GLU A 230 -21.20 1.15 -8.37
C GLU A 230 -21.35 1.25 -6.85
N VAL A 231 -20.90 0.22 -6.13
CA VAL A 231 -20.80 0.16 -4.66
C VAL A 231 -19.40 0.51 -4.23
N GLU A 232 -18.41 0.14 -5.03
CA GLU A 232 -17.00 0.37 -4.82
C GLU A 232 -16.40 1.07 -6.04
N ARG A 233 -15.37 1.88 -5.80
CA ARG A 233 -14.60 2.52 -6.87
C ARG A 233 -14.10 1.48 -7.88
N LYS A 234 -14.21 1.77 -9.16
CA LYS A 234 -13.60 0.97 -10.22
C LYS A 234 -12.09 0.88 -10.01
N GLN A 235 -11.54 -0.27 -10.28
CA GLN A 235 -10.10 -0.53 -10.22
C GLN A 235 -9.46 -0.11 -11.55
N TYR A 236 -8.37 0.65 -11.49
CA TYR A 236 -7.56 0.96 -12.65
C TYR A 236 -6.54 -0.15 -12.84
N VAL A 237 -6.72 -0.99 -13.85
CA VAL A 237 -5.97 -2.23 -14.02
C VAL A 237 -5.11 -2.21 -15.28
N MET A 238 -3.96 -2.91 -15.18
CA MET A 238 -3.11 -3.23 -16.33
C MET A 238 -3.23 -4.71 -16.63
N ASP A 239 -3.77 -5.07 -17.79
CA ASP A 239 -4.05 -6.45 -18.20
C ASP A 239 -3.06 -6.90 -19.28
N VAL A 240 -2.18 -7.81 -18.92
CA VAL A 240 -1.17 -8.42 -19.78
C VAL A 240 -1.79 -9.60 -20.52
N ASN A 241 -1.82 -9.54 -21.85
CA ASN A 241 -2.37 -10.59 -22.69
C ASN A 241 -1.29 -11.31 -23.46
N LEU A 242 -1.29 -12.65 -23.41
CA LEU A 242 -0.32 -13.48 -24.09
C LEU A 242 -0.66 -13.67 -25.57
N LYS A 243 0.35 -13.94 -26.40
CA LYS A 243 0.17 -14.40 -27.78
C LYS A 243 -0.52 -15.75 -27.78
N ASP A 244 -1.25 -16.04 -28.84
CA ASP A 244 -2.05 -17.29 -28.95
C ASP A 244 -1.19 -18.56 -28.81
N ALA A 245 0.05 -18.54 -29.30
CA ALA A 245 1.01 -19.63 -29.15
C ALA A 245 1.45 -19.91 -27.70
N TYR A 246 1.27 -18.94 -26.81
CA TYR A 246 1.66 -19.04 -25.39
C TYR A 246 0.45 -19.04 -24.44
N ARG A 247 -0.75 -19.36 -24.91
CA ARG A 247 -1.95 -19.44 -24.05
C ARG A 247 -2.00 -20.69 -23.18
N ASN A 248 -1.36 -21.76 -23.63
CA ASN A 248 -1.23 -23.02 -22.89
C ASN A 248 0.24 -23.38 -22.85
N GLY A 249 0.77 -23.59 -21.65
CA GLY A 249 2.17 -23.91 -21.50
C GLY A 249 2.67 -23.78 -20.07
N TYR A 250 3.97 -23.81 -19.95
CA TYR A 250 4.66 -23.57 -18.69
C TYR A 250 5.87 -22.68 -18.92
N ILE A 251 6.21 -21.91 -17.91
CA ILE A 251 7.39 -21.05 -17.85
C ILE A 251 8.08 -21.37 -16.54
N GLY A 252 9.39 -21.56 -16.57
CA GLY A 252 10.18 -21.76 -15.37
C GLY A 252 11.54 -21.15 -15.50
N ASN A 253 12.07 -20.69 -14.38
CA ASN A 253 13.46 -20.31 -14.25
C ASN A 253 14.04 -20.83 -12.92
N VAL A 254 15.31 -21.10 -12.93
CA VAL A 254 16.09 -21.50 -11.76
C VAL A 254 17.36 -20.67 -11.75
N GLU A 255 17.68 -20.13 -10.60
CA GLU A 255 18.89 -19.37 -10.38
C GLU A 255 19.61 -19.91 -9.15
N SER A 256 20.91 -20.08 -9.26
CA SER A 256 21.78 -20.43 -8.14
C SER A 256 23.04 -19.58 -8.20
N ALA A 257 23.50 -19.14 -7.03
CA ALA A 257 24.72 -18.37 -6.91
C ALA A 257 25.47 -18.74 -5.62
N GLY A 258 26.78 -18.68 -5.69
CA GLY A 258 27.69 -18.82 -4.56
C GLY A 258 28.64 -17.63 -4.50
N GLY A 259 29.05 -17.25 -3.31
CA GLY A 259 29.95 -16.12 -3.08
C GLY A 259 30.96 -16.39 -1.98
N SER A 260 31.88 -15.43 -1.78
CA SER A 260 32.80 -15.44 -0.65
C SER A 260 32.04 -15.37 0.69
N ASN A 261 32.69 -15.76 1.80
CA ASN A 261 32.11 -15.74 3.15
C ASN A 261 30.82 -16.60 3.26
N GLU A 262 30.82 -17.78 2.66
CA GLU A 262 29.69 -18.72 2.72
C GLU A 262 28.37 -18.14 2.21
N ARG A 263 28.40 -17.18 1.28
CA ARG A 263 27.20 -16.62 0.68
C ARG A 263 26.64 -17.53 -0.39
N TRP A 264 25.35 -17.75 -0.34
CA TRP A 264 24.64 -18.60 -1.31
C TRP A 264 23.24 -18.07 -1.58
N LEU A 265 22.74 -18.41 -2.77
CA LEU A 265 21.38 -18.13 -3.21
C LEU A 265 20.90 -19.29 -4.08
N GLY A 266 19.68 -19.73 -3.87
CA GLY A 266 18.95 -20.64 -4.72
C GLY A 266 17.52 -20.18 -4.82
N ARG A 267 17.02 -20.01 -6.04
CA ARG A 267 15.62 -19.66 -6.29
C ARG A 267 15.07 -20.33 -7.52
N GLY A 268 13.79 -20.60 -7.51
CA GLY A 268 13.07 -21.21 -8.60
C GLY A 268 11.69 -20.61 -8.74
N PHE A 269 11.27 -20.48 -9.97
CA PHE A 269 9.95 -20.07 -10.37
C PHE A 269 9.42 -21.06 -11.41
N LEU A 270 8.18 -21.49 -11.23
CA LEU A 270 7.46 -22.33 -12.17
C LEU A 270 6.02 -21.84 -12.28
N MET A 271 5.56 -21.57 -13.49
CA MET A 271 4.18 -21.24 -13.79
C MET A 271 3.68 -22.12 -14.92
N GLY A 272 2.57 -22.82 -14.70
CA GLY A 272 1.83 -23.52 -15.73
C GLY A 272 0.46 -22.89 -15.92
N TYR A 273 -0.01 -22.82 -17.14
CA TYR A 273 -1.29 -22.20 -17.44
C TYR A 273 -1.98 -22.83 -18.66
N THR A 274 -3.28 -22.88 -18.52
CA THR A 274 -4.24 -23.26 -19.57
C THR A 274 -5.39 -22.27 -19.58
N ASP A 275 -6.32 -22.43 -20.49
CA ASP A 275 -7.53 -21.58 -20.51
C ASP A 275 -8.35 -21.66 -19.21
N LYS A 276 -8.27 -22.76 -18.46
CA LYS A 276 -9.06 -22.97 -17.23
C LYS A 276 -8.24 -22.91 -15.96
N LEU A 277 -7.06 -23.51 -15.99
CA LEU A 277 -6.22 -23.71 -14.81
C LEU A 277 -4.90 -22.95 -14.96
N ARG A 278 -4.49 -22.26 -13.93
CA ARG A 278 -3.16 -21.69 -13.76
C ARG A 278 -2.60 -22.13 -12.41
N PHE A 279 -1.36 -22.52 -12.37
CA PHE A 279 -0.63 -22.71 -11.14
C PHE A 279 0.70 -21.97 -11.19
N THR A 280 1.17 -21.52 -10.05
CA THR A 280 2.45 -20.85 -9.90
C THR A 280 3.13 -21.38 -8.64
N LEU A 281 4.42 -21.65 -8.72
CA LEU A 281 5.26 -22.03 -7.61
C LEU A 281 6.49 -21.14 -7.57
N LEU A 282 6.82 -20.61 -6.43
CA LEU A 282 8.00 -19.79 -6.17
C LEU A 282 8.73 -20.37 -4.96
N ALA A 283 10.03 -20.57 -5.10
CA ALA A 283 10.90 -20.94 -3.98
C ALA A 283 12.12 -20.01 -3.97
N ASN A 284 12.53 -19.57 -2.78
CA ASN A 284 13.70 -18.73 -2.59
C ASN A 284 14.38 -19.10 -1.28
N ALA A 285 15.66 -19.41 -1.35
CA ALA A 285 16.47 -19.67 -0.17
C ALA A 285 17.82 -18.98 -0.37
N ASN A 286 18.21 -18.12 0.58
CA ASN A 286 19.44 -17.35 0.45
C ASN A 286 19.93 -16.80 1.80
N ASN A 287 21.20 -16.38 1.83
CA ASN A 287 21.80 -15.58 2.91
C ASN A 287 22.49 -14.30 2.38
N VAL A 288 22.01 -13.78 1.26
CA VAL A 288 22.50 -12.54 0.62
C VAL A 288 21.59 -11.33 0.90
N ASN A 289 20.86 -11.37 2.00
CA ASN A 289 19.97 -10.31 2.45
C ASN A 289 18.78 -10.04 1.51
N GLU A 290 18.35 -11.02 0.74
CA GLU A 290 17.22 -10.91 -0.18
C GLU A 290 15.94 -11.47 0.47
N LYS A 291 14.85 -10.68 0.46
CA LYS A 291 13.54 -11.04 1.01
C LYS A 291 12.49 -11.31 -0.07
N ARG A 292 12.86 -11.75 -1.26
CA ARG A 292 11.86 -11.99 -2.31
C ARG A 292 10.86 -13.06 -1.91
N HIS A 293 9.64 -12.65 -1.65
CA HIS A 293 8.49 -13.49 -1.37
C HIS A 293 7.20 -12.83 -1.88
N ILE A 294 6.06 -13.53 -1.83
CA ILE A 294 4.77 -12.95 -2.19
C ILE A 294 4.45 -11.77 -1.25
N GLY A 295 4.08 -10.63 -1.81
CA GLY A 295 3.80 -9.40 -1.09
C GLY A 295 5.02 -8.53 -0.79
N GLU A 296 6.24 -8.97 -1.14
CA GLU A 296 7.42 -8.10 -1.08
C GLU A 296 7.38 -7.07 -2.21
N THR A 297 7.35 -5.80 -1.83
CA THR A 297 7.30 -4.68 -2.77
C THR A 297 8.63 -3.95 -2.92
N SER A 298 9.60 -4.20 -2.03
CA SER A 298 10.91 -3.57 -2.10
C SER A 298 11.78 -4.18 -3.19
N SER A 299 12.54 -3.36 -3.90
CA SER A 299 13.59 -3.85 -4.80
C SER A 299 14.82 -4.21 -3.99
N TRP A 300 15.48 -5.32 -4.38
CA TRP A 300 16.80 -5.63 -3.85
C TRP A 300 17.81 -4.66 -4.46
N LYS A 301 18.32 -3.75 -3.64
CA LYS A 301 19.37 -2.80 -4.01
C LYS A 301 20.40 -2.76 -2.89
N PRO A 302 21.69 -2.59 -3.22
CA PRO A 302 22.73 -2.47 -2.20
C PRO A 302 22.45 -1.38 -1.15
N GLU A 303 21.82 -0.28 -1.55
CA GLU A 303 21.48 0.84 -0.67
C GLU A 303 20.39 0.49 0.35
N ASN A 304 19.55 -0.49 0.02
CA ASN A 304 18.40 -0.93 0.83
C ASN A 304 18.67 -2.24 1.58
N MET A 305 19.90 -2.75 1.51
CA MET A 305 20.24 -3.95 2.27
C MET A 305 20.20 -3.67 3.77
N PRO A 306 19.63 -4.58 4.57
CA PRO A 306 19.77 -4.51 6.01
C PRO A 306 21.25 -4.59 6.38
N LEU A 307 21.67 -3.84 7.40
CA LEU A 307 23.03 -3.86 7.95
C LEU A 307 23.35 -5.17 8.69
N SER A 308 22.43 -6.11 8.71
CA SER A 308 22.48 -7.41 9.36
C SER A 308 22.68 -8.55 8.36
N MET A 309 22.94 -9.75 8.86
CA MET A 309 22.96 -10.98 8.07
C MET A 309 21.57 -11.61 8.08
N LEU A 310 20.82 -11.42 6.98
CA LEU A 310 19.53 -12.04 6.81
C LEU A 310 19.63 -13.33 6.01
N THR A 311 19.18 -14.42 6.59
CA THR A 311 18.95 -15.69 5.91
C THR A 311 17.45 -15.88 5.73
N THR A 312 17.01 -16.08 4.49
CA THR A 312 15.60 -16.28 4.16
C THR A 312 15.41 -17.61 3.44
N LYS A 313 14.33 -18.31 3.79
CA LYS A 313 13.83 -19.50 3.09
C LYS A 313 12.34 -19.32 2.91
N SER A 314 11.86 -19.37 1.68
CA SER A 314 10.44 -19.21 1.37
C SER A 314 9.99 -20.14 0.27
N VAL A 315 8.75 -20.59 0.38
CA VAL A 315 8.04 -21.33 -0.67
C VAL A 315 6.63 -20.77 -0.74
N ALA A 316 6.20 -20.42 -1.93
CA ALA A 316 4.88 -19.87 -2.15
C ALA A 316 4.26 -20.48 -3.42
N GLY A 317 2.95 -20.59 -3.44
CA GLY A 317 2.26 -21.11 -4.60
C GLY A 317 0.83 -20.57 -4.71
N GLU A 318 0.34 -20.59 -5.94
CA GLU A 318 -1.03 -20.24 -6.29
C GLU A 318 -1.61 -21.25 -7.27
N VAL A 319 -2.87 -21.59 -7.07
CA VAL A 319 -3.69 -22.33 -8.03
C VAL A 319 -4.94 -21.51 -8.33
N ASP A 320 -5.13 -21.13 -9.58
CA ASP A 320 -6.27 -20.36 -10.05
C ASP A 320 -7.04 -21.18 -11.08
N TYR A 321 -8.26 -21.53 -10.76
CA TYR A 321 -9.19 -22.25 -11.63
C TYR A 321 -10.38 -21.39 -12.03
N GLN A 322 -10.73 -21.43 -13.31
CA GLN A 322 -11.90 -20.75 -13.83
C GLN A 322 -12.65 -21.66 -14.80
N SER A 323 -13.93 -21.93 -14.50
CA SER A 323 -14.78 -22.71 -15.39
C SER A 323 -15.13 -21.95 -16.68
N LYS A 324 -15.53 -22.66 -17.72
CA LYS A 324 -16.02 -22.07 -18.97
C LYS A 324 -17.16 -21.10 -18.69
N GLY A 325 -17.04 -19.86 -19.21
CA GLY A 325 -18.00 -18.78 -18.96
C GLY A 325 -17.87 -18.14 -17.58
N SER A 326 -16.80 -18.41 -16.85
CA SER A 326 -16.47 -17.78 -15.54
C SER A 326 -17.57 -17.90 -14.47
N LYS A 327 -18.37 -18.98 -14.54
CA LYS A 327 -19.44 -19.24 -13.56
C LYS A 327 -18.87 -19.66 -12.21
N LEU A 328 -17.79 -20.41 -12.22
CA LEU A 328 -17.04 -20.83 -11.05
C LEU A 328 -15.61 -20.32 -11.18
N LYS A 329 -15.13 -19.64 -10.16
CA LYS A 329 -13.73 -19.23 -10.00
C LYS A 329 -13.24 -19.68 -8.63
N GLU A 330 -12.08 -20.26 -8.59
CA GLU A 330 -11.39 -20.73 -7.39
C GLU A 330 -9.95 -20.24 -7.44
N ASN A 331 -9.49 -19.60 -6.39
CA ASN A 331 -8.11 -19.16 -6.24
C ASN A 331 -7.62 -19.57 -4.86
N PHE A 332 -6.64 -20.44 -4.84
CA PHE A 332 -5.93 -20.85 -3.61
C PHE A 332 -4.48 -20.41 -3.68
N MET A 333 -4.01 -19.76 -2.63
CA MET A 333 -2.65 -19.28 -2.49
C MET A 333 -2.10 -19.68 -1.12
N PHE A 334 -0.84 -20.09 -1.08
CA PHE A 334 -0.09 -20.25 0.16
C PHE A 334 1.27 -19.56 0.06
N ASP A 335 1.80 -19.16 1.20
CA ASP A 335 3.14 -18.57 1.33
C ASP A 335 3.73 -18.94 2.69
N PHE A 336 4.84 -19.66 2.68
CA PHE A 336 5.63 -19.96 3.86
C PHE A 336 6.97 -19.24 3.76
N MET A 337 7.34 -18.54 4.81
CA MET A 337 8.63 -17.88 4.93
C MET A 337 9.24 -18.12 6.30
N SER A 338 10.50 -18.51 6.30
CA SER A 338 11.34 -18.56 7.50
C SER A 338 12.53 -17.63 7.32
N SER A 339 12.74 -16.74 8.27
CA SER A 339 13.86 -15.80 8.23
C SER A 339 14.64 -15.83 9.55
N THR A 340 15.95 -15.68 9.44
CA THR A 340 16.84 -15.45 10.58
C THR A 340 17.67 -14.23 10.26
N ASP A 341 17.63 -13.27 11.15
CA ASP A 341 18.36 -12.01 11.06
C ASP A 341 19.37 -11.93 12.21
N LYS A 342 20.64 -11.67 11.89
CA LYS A 342 21.71 -11.48 12.86
C LYS A 342 22.44 -10.17 12.55
N GLY A 343 22.35 -9.23 13.45
CA GLY A 343 22.96 -7.91 13.29
C GLY A 343 23.93 -7.58 14.39
N GLU A 344 25.00 -6.93 14.05
CA GLU A 344 25.91 -6.27 14.96
C GLU A 344 25.98 -4.79 14.55
N THR A 345 25.81 -3.91 15.52
CA THR A 345 25.93 -2.46 15.30
C THR A 345 26.99 -1.95 16.26
N MET A 346 27.97 -1.24 15.71
CA MET A 346 28.97 -0.50 16.48
C MET A 346 28.87 0.97 16.09
N GLN A 347 28.81 1.85 17.08
CA GLN A 347 28.77 3.29 16.89
C GLN A 347 29.71 3.95 17.88
N ARG A 348 30.50 4.92 17.41
CA ARG A 348 31.26 5.83 18.24
C ARG A 348 30.79 7.24 17.94
N ARG A 349 30.48 7.98 18.98
CA ARG A 349 30.12 9.41 18.90
C ARG A 349 31.16 10.20 19.70
N GLU A 350 31.72 11.17 19.07
CA GLU A 350 32.68 12.12 19.68
C GLU A 350 32.02 13.49 19.79
N LEU A 351 32.18 14.15 20.93
CA LEU A 351 31.69 15.49 21.18
C LEU A 351 32.90 16.44 21.29
N PHE A 352 33.02 17.40 20.40
CA PHE A 352 34.10 18.37 20.37
C PHE A 352 33.73 19.53 21.29
N LEU A 353 34.33 19.57 22.49
CA LEU A 353 34.18 20.64 23.47
C LEU A 353 35.53 21.29 23.71
N ASP A 354 35.56 22.59 24.05
CA ASP A 354 36.78 23.28 24.38
C ASP A 354 37.47 22.62 25.58
N GLY A 355 38.67 22.06 25.33
CA GLY A 355 39.51 21.45 26.35
C GLY A 355 39.25 19.98 26.68
N SER A 356 38.24 19.34 26.08
CA SER A 356 37.97 17.90 26.24
C SER A 356 37.30 17.30 25.03
N MET A 357 37.50 16.02 24.78
CA MET A 357 36.84 15.24 23.72
C MET A 357 36.12 14.04 24.32
N PRO A 358 34.99 14.24 25.01
CA PRO A 358 34.23 13.13 25.48
C PRO A 358 33.67 12.33 24.30
N TYR A 359 33.63 11.03 24.44
CA TYR A 359 33.03 10.15 23.44
C TYR A 359 32.14 9.06 24.07
N SER A 360 31.19 8.59 23.32
CA SER A 360 30.43 7.41 23.68
C SER A 360 30.65 6.31 22.67
N SER A 361 30.77 5.07 23.16
CA SER A 361 30.78 3.87 22.35
C SER A 361 29.50 3.10 22.59
N PHE A 362 28.93 2.57 21.52
CA PHE A 362 27.75 1.72 21.55
C PHE A 362 27.97 0.48 20.72
N ARG A 363 27.69 -0.66 21.28
CA ARG A 363 27.69 -1.96 20.59
C ARG A 363 26.39 -2.67 20.86
N SER A 364 25.76 -3.21 19.82
CA SER A 364 24.54 -4.01 19.96
C SER A 364 24.62 -5.25 19.08
N LEU A 365 24.22 -6.38 19.67
CA LEU A 365 24.07 -7.67 19.02
C LEU A 365 22.58 -8.04 19.00
N ASN A 366 22.05 -8.26 17.82
CA ASN A 366 20.63 -8.60 17.63
C ASN A 366 20.51 -9.92 16.88
N THR A 367 19.66 -10.79 17.35
CA THR A 367 19.27 -12.01 16.63
C THR A 367 17.77 -12.13 16.65
N SER A 368 17.16 -12.25 15.48
CA SER A 368 15.72 -12.51 15.35
C SER A 368 15.45 -13.69 14.42
N LYS A 369 14.45 -14.48 14.77
CA LYS A 369 13.90 -15.55 13.93
C LYS A 369 12.42 -15.33 13.75
N SER A 370 11.95 -15.47 12.51
CA SER A 370 10.54 -15.32 12.19
C SER A 370 10.12 -16.41 11.22
N ASN A 371 8.98 -17.04 11.50
CA ASN A 371 8.32 -17.98 10.60
C ASN A 371 6.91 -17.46 10.33
N ARG A 372 6.55 -17.39 9.06
CA ARG A 372 5.23 -16.96 8.62
C ARG A 372 4.61 -18.02 7.72
N LEU A 373 3.35 -18.32 7.95
CA LEU A 373 2.52 -19.12 7.06
C LEU A 373 1.28 -18.32 6.72
N LEU A 374 1.05 -18.12 5.44
CA LEU A 374 -0.16 -17.55 4.88
C LEU A 374 -0.84 -18.60 4.01
N ALA A 375 -2.14 -18.81 4.20
CA ALA A 375 -2.97 -19.54 3.26
C ALA A 375 -4.22 -18.71 2.97
N LYS A 376 -4.54 -18.55 1.70
CA LYS A 376 -5.71 -17.78 1.26
C LYS A 376 -6.46 -18.55 0.21
N ASN A 377 -7.77 -18.64 0.40
CA ASN A 377 -8.68 -19.23 -0.57
C ASN A 377 -9.75 -18.20 -0.94
N ARG A 378 -10.06 -18.10 -2.21
CA ARG A 378 -11.17 -17.30 -2.71
C ARG A 378 -11.99 -18.13 -3.69
N PHE A 379 -13.24 -18.31 -3.35
CA PHE A 379 -14.24 -19.02 -4.13
C PHE A 379 -15.31 -18.04 -4.60
N SER A 380 -15.68 -18.11 -5.89
CA SER A 380 -16.69 -17.23 -6.46
C SER A 380 -17.59 -18.04 -7.40
N LEU A 381 -18.91 -17.96 -7.18
CA LEU A 381 -19.92 -18.69 -7.92
C LEU A 381 -20.96 -17.73 -8.50
N THR A 382 -21.25 -17.88 -9.79
CA THR A 382 -22.33 -17.14 -10.46
C THR A 382 -23.39 -18.13 -10.95
N LEU A 383 -24.56 -18.07 -10.36
CA LEU A 383 -25.71 -18.91 -10.70
C LEU A 383 -26.54 -18.35 -11.88
N PRO A 384 -27.33 -19.15 -12.59
CA PRO A 384 -28.09 -18.71 -13.77
C PRO A 384 -29.07 -17.57 -13.52
N GLN A 385 -29.62 -17.46 -12.31
CA GLN A 385 -30.57 -16.42 -11.90
C GLN A 385 -29.91 -15.08 -11.56
N LYS A 386 -28.68 -14.85 -12.00
CA LYS A 386 -27.86 -13.64 -11.66
C LYS A 386 -27.61 -13.51 -10.15
N VAL A 387 -27.62 -14.62 -9.43
CA VAL A 387 -27.14 -14.68 -8.06
C VAL A 387 -25.62 -14.89 -8.11
N HIS A 388 -24.91 -14.05 -7.39
CA HIS A 388 -23.47 -14.12 -7.26
C HIS A 388 -23.11 -14.33 -5.80
N ALA A 389 -22.27 -15.33 -5.54
CA ALA A 389 -21.75 -15.63 -4.21
C ALA A 389 -20.23 -15.62 -4.24
N ASP A 390 -19.61 -14.98 -3.27
CA ASP A 390 -18.17 -14.92 -3.09
C ASP A 390 -17.84 -15.30 -1.64
N LEU A 391 -16.81 -16.10 -1.46
CA LEU A 391 -16.25 -16.49 -0.16
C LEU A 391 -14.74 -16.36 -0.22
N SER A 392 -14.17 -15.68 0.73
CA SER A 392 -12.72 -15.59 0.92
C SER A 392 -12.36 -16.04 2.34
N VAL A 393 -11.40 -16.93 2.45
CA VAL A 393 -10.82 -17.34 3.74
C VAL A 393 -9.33 -17.08 3.70
N GLU A 394 -8.82 -16.44 4.74
CA GLU A 394 -7.40 -16.15 4.90
C GLU A 394 -6.96 -16.62 6.28
N PHE A 395 -5.91 -17.38 6.30
CA PHE A 395 -5.21 -17.86 7.49
C PHE A 395 -3.80 -17.30 7.51
N VAL A 396 -3.40 -16.65 8.60
CA VAL A 396 -2.05 -16.13 8.80
C VAL A 396 -1.55 -16.61 10.16
N TYR A 397 -0.43 -17.30 10.17
CA TYR A 397 0.27 -17.67 11.40
C TYR A 397 1.69 -17.09 11.34
N ASN A 398 2.08 -16.39 12.39
CA ASN A 398 3.45 -15.90 12.57
C ASN A 398 3.98 -16.40 13.90
N LYS A 399 5.24 -16.85 13.89
CA LYS A 399 6.01 -17.12 15.10
C LYS A 399 7.30 -16.33 15.02
N TYR A 400 7.62 -15.63 16.09
CA TYR A 400 8.82 -14.81 16.13
C TYR A 400 9.56 -15.00 17.46
N LYS A 401 10.88 -14.88 17.41
CA LYS A 401 11.76 -14.95 18.57
C LYS A 401 12.93 -13.99 18.34
N GLY A 402 13.22 -13.16 19.32
CA GLY A 402 14.29 -12.17 19.21
C GLY A 402 15.07 -12.03 20.50
N ASN A 403 16.38 -11.84 20.35
CA ASN A 403 17.29 -11.45 21.42
C ASN A 403 18.07 -10.21 20.99
N SER A 404 18.26 -9.30 21.91
CA SER A 404 19.13 -8.14 21.71
C SER A 404 19.95 -7.90 22.96
N GLU A 405 21.24 -7.69 22.78
CA GLU A 405 22.17 -7.29 23.86
C GLU A 405 22.87 -6.02 23.40
N SER A 406 22.98 -5.04 24.27
CA SER A 406 23.74 -3.83 23.97
C SER A 406 24.58 -3.36 25.15
N LEU A 407 25.71 -2.72 24.80
CA LEU A 407 26.63 -2.09 25.70
C LEU A 407 26.84 -0.66 25.21
N SER A 408 26.59 0.32 26.08
CA SER A 408 26.92 1.72 25.87
C SER A 408 27.88 2.16 26.95
N GLU A 409 28.95 2.83 26.56
CA GLU A 409 29.93 3.39 27.46
C GLU A 409 30.23 4.84 27.12
N ASP A 410 30.13 5.73 28.10
CA ASP A 410 30.46 7.12 27.99
C ASP A 410 31.82 7.41 28.65
N PHE A 411 32.67 8.08 27.94
CA PHE A 411 34.04 8.38 28.33
C PHE A 411 34.24 9.90 28.46
N LEU A 412 34.84 10.30 29.60
CA LEU A 412 35.35 11.61 29.84
C LEU A 412 36.71 11.37 30.57
N ASP A 413 37.84 11.29 29.87
CA ASP A 413 39.15 10.84 30.34
C ASP A 413 39.23 9.34 30.70
N SER A 414 38.21 8.78 31.32
CA SER A 414 38.02 7.38 31.65
C SER A 414 36.57 6.99 31.46
N ILE A 415 36.20 5.73 31.70
CA ILE A 415 34.79 5.31 31.67
C ILE A 415 34.03 6.05 32.77
N ASN A 416 33.04 6.86 32.38
CA ASN A 416 32.20 7.60 33.30
C ASN A 416 30.89 6.83 33.60
N THR A 417 30.23 6.31 32.56
CA THR A 417 29.00 5.56 32.68
C THR A 417 29.04 4.35 31.76
N ARG A 418 28.54 3.23 32.25
CA ARG A 418 28.30 2.01 31.44
C ARG A 418 26.84 1.58 31.56
N LEU A 419 26.18 1.45 30.43
CA LEU A 419 24.83 0.90 30.33
C LEU A 419 24.87 -0.42 29.59
N ARG A 420 24.47 -1.48 30.24
CA ARG A 420 24.19 -2.76 29.62
C ARG A 420 22.70 -2.94 29.51
N SER A 421 22.22 -3.30 28.34
CA SER A 421 20.83 -3.71 28.18
C SER A 421 20.73 -5.03 27.44
N SER A 422 19.70 -5.79 27.80
CA SER A 422 19.35 -7.00 27.12
C SER A 422 17.84 -7.11 26.99
N SER A 423 17.39 -7.65 25.88
CA SER A 423 15.97 -7.89 25.67
C SER A 423 15.74 -9.24 25.00
N TYR A 424 14.67 -9.86 25.38
CA TYR A 424 14.18 -11.12 24.85
C TYR A 424 12.71 -10.94 24.46
N ASN A 425 12.32 -11.56 23.35
CA ASN A 425 10.97 -11.54 22.85
C ASN A 425 10.67 -12.91 22.20
N ASP A 426 9.61 -13.59 22.62
CA ASP A 426 9.12 -14.84 22.02
C ASP A 426 7.61 -14.76 21.92
N GLY A 427 7.08 -14.97 20.71
CA GLY A 427 5.65 -14.86 20.52
C GLY A 427 5.16 -15.52 19.25
N HIS A 428 3.85 -15.59 19.16
CA HIS A 428 3.16 -16.02 17.95
C HIS A 428 1.86 -15.25 17.79
N SER A 429 1.45 -15.08 16.55
CA SER A 429 0.13 -14.57 16.20
C SER A 429 -0.58 -15.49 15.22
N LEU A 430 -1.86 -15.66 15.43
CA LEU A 430 -2.79 -16.38 14.56
C LEU A 430 -3.89 -15.41 14.13
N ARG A 431 -4.13 -15.33 12.82
CA ARG A 431 -5.26 -14.57 12.28
C ARG A 431 -6.02 -15.43 11.28
N ILE A 432 -7.31 -15.53 11.48
CA ILE A 432 -8.26 -16.17 10.55
C ILE A 432 -9.27 -15.11 10.13
N ASN A 433 -9.33 -14.82 8.85
CA ASN A 433 -10.36 -13.96 8.26
C ASN A 433 -11.19 -14.80 7.30
N ALA A 434 -12.50 -14.77 7.47
CA ALA A 434 -13.42 -15.36 6.52
C ALA A 434 -14.50 -14.32 6.18
N GLY A 435 -14.86 -14.20 4.92
CA GLY A 435 -15.88 -13.25 4.55
C GLY A 435 -16.24 -13.33 3.07
N GLY A 436 -17.33 -12.71 2.74
CA GLY A 436 -17.81 -12.71 1.38
C GLY A 436 -19.14 -12.00 1.24
N PHE A 437 -19.77 -12.25 0.12
CA PHE A 437 -21.09 -11.70 -0.13
C PHE A 437 -21.93 -12.62 -1.00
N ILE A 438 -23.23 -12.48 -0.85
CA ILE A 438 -24.24 -13.06 -1.75
C ILE A 438 -25.06 -11.89 -2.26
N ALA A 439 -25.14 -11.74 -3.57
CA ALA A 439 -25.92 -10.69 -4.20
C ALA A 439 -26.82 -11.27 -5.28
N SER A 440 -28.08 -10.80 -5.33
CA SER A 440 -29.04 -11.16 -6.35
C SER A 440 -29.56 -9.91 -7.04
N ARG A 441 -29.56 -9.92 -8.36
CA ARG A 441 -30.29 -8.96 -9.19
C ARG A 441 -31.68 -9.49 -9.48
N VAL A 442 -32.65 -9.00 -8.75
CA VAL A 442 -34.06 -9.31 -9.02
C VAL A 442 -34.63 -8.20 -9.92
N ASN A 443 -35.09 -8.55 -11.09
CA ASN A 443 -35.70 -7.56 -12.02
C ASN A 443 -37.23 -7.45 -11.76
N ASN A 444 -37.58 -7.15 -10.50
CA ASN A 444 -38.96 -6.95 -10.07
C ASN A 444 -39.22 -5.47 -9.77
N ARG A 445 -40.47 -5.02 -9.85
CA ARG A 445 -40.91 -3.66 -9.57
C ARG A 445 -40.54 -3.17 -8.17
N PHE A 446 -40.46 -4.09 -7.19
CA PHE A 446 -40.20 -3.79 -5.77
C PHE A 446 -38.80 -4.14 -5.31
N PHE A 447 -38.04 -4.98 -6.03
CA PHE A 447 -36.71 -5.41 -5.63
C PHE A 447 -35.79 -5.32 -6.83
N ARG A 448 -34.75 -4.44 -6.73
CA ARG A 448 -33.76 -4.32 -7.76
C ARG A 448 -32.46 -5.03 -7.40
N SER A 449 -32.08 -5.00 -6.14
CA SER A 449 -30.97 -5.79 -5.62
C SER A 449 -31.15 -6.10 -4.15
N LEU A 450 -30.82 -7.32 -3.78
CA LEU A 450 -30.66 -7.76 -2.42
C LEU A 450 -29.25 -8.30 -2.28
N SER A 451 -28.54 -7.85 -1.26
CA SER A 451 -27.17 -8.30 -0.99
C SER A 451 -26.99 -8.54 0.49
N ALA A 452 -26.30 -9.61 0.82
CA ALA A 452 -25.81 -9.92 2.15
C ALA A 452 -24.29 -9.99 2.11
N PHE A 453 -23.63 -9.25 2.99
CA PHE A 453 -22.20 -9.30 3.20
C PHE A 453 -21.97 -9.88 4.59
N TYR A 454 -21.03 -10.79 4.70
CA TYR A 454 -20.69 -11.43 5.96
C TYR A 454 -19.19 -11.45 6.15
N GLY A 455 -18.77 -11.38 7.38
CA GLY A 455 -17.36 -11.44 7.75
C GLY A 455 -17.20 -12.05 9.12
N PHE A 456 -16.09 -12.74 9.28
CA PHE A 456 -15.60 -13.31 10.52
C PHE A 456 -14.11 -13.05 10.60
N LYS A 457 -13.65 -12.57 11.75
CA LYS A 457 -12.23 -12.42 12.07
C LYS A 457 -11.97 -13.09 13.41
N HIS A 458 -10.96 -13.90 13.47
CA HIS A 458 -10.39 -14.37 14.73
C HIS A 458 -8.91 -14.05 14.76
N GLU A 459 -8.46 -13.42 15.83
CA GLU A 459 -7.06 -13.06 16.04
C GLU A 459 -6.63 -13.49 17.43
N GLU A 460 -5.47 -14.11 17.51
CA GLU A 460 -4.84 -14.48 18.77
C GLU A 460 -3.36 -14.09 18.70
N ASP A 461 -2.93 -13.26 19.65
CA ASP A 461 -1.54 -12.86 19.83
C ASP A 461 -1.06 -13.28 21.22
N LYS A 462 0.07 -13.95 21.26
CA LYS A 462 0.79 -14.24 22.50
C LYS A 462 2.21 -13.71 22.36
N ASN A 463 2.63 -12.94 23.34
CA ASN A 463 3.94 -12.34 23.36
C ASN A 463 4.53 -12.34 24.78
N GLU A 464 5.67 -12.97 24.93
CA GLU A 464 6.45 -12.99 26.16
C GLU A 464 7.71 -12.15 25.95
N THR A 465 7.89 -11.11 26.74
CA THR A 465 9.06 -10.23 26.66
C THR A 465 9.78 -10.16 28.00
N ALA A 466 11.09 -10.07 27.94
CA ALA A 466 11.92 -9.71 29.09
C ALA A 466 12.93 -8.64 28.70
N ARG A 467 13.12 -7.63 29.54
CA ARG A 467 14.07 -6.54 29.33
C ARG A 467 14.83 -6.27 30.60
N GLY A 468 16.13 -6.05 30.48
CA GLY A 468 16.98 -5.66 31.58
C GLY A 468 17.89 -4.52 31.22
N TYR A 469 18.05 -3.62 32.16
CA TYR A 469 18.97 -2.49 32.11
C TYR A 469 19.83 -2.50 33.36
N MET A 470 21.14 -2.35 33.19
CA MET A 470 22.10 -2.16 34.27
C MET A 470 22.99 -0.96 33.96
N THR A 471 22.89 0.07 34.77
CA THR A 471 23.71 1.27 34.67
C THR A 471 24.73 1.31 35.78
N GLU A 472 26.00 1.38 35.44
CA GLU A 472 27.14 1.53 36.34
C GLU A 472 27.69 2.96 36.17
N GLN A 473 27.73 3.72 37.22
CA GLN A 473 28.36 5.04 37.26
C GLN A 473 29.72 4.92 37.99
N PHE A 474 30.79 5.37 37.37
CA PHE A 474 32.16 5.25 37.89
C PHE A 474 32.66 6.51 38.59
N ALA A 475 32.17 7.69 38.20
CA ALA A 475 32.51 8.95 38.83
C ALA A 475 31.99 9.07 40.28
N THR A 476 30.75 8.61 40.48
CA THR A 476 30.13 8.40 41.81
C THR A 476 29.68 6.94 41.85
N PRO A 477 30.51 6.05 42.41
CA PRO A 477 30.26 4.60 42.29
C PRO A 477 28.83 4.21 42.70
N SER A 478 28.02 3.91 41.72
CA SER A 478 26.64 3.43 41.93
C SER A 478 26.24 2.47 40.80
N THR A 479 25.38 1.51 41.14
CA THR A 479 24.81 0.57 40.17
C THR A 479 23.31 0.54 40.31
N THR A 480 22.64 0.86 39.21
CA THR A 480 21.17 0.79 39.12
C THR A 480 20.80 -0.38 38.22
N ARG A 481 19.85 -1.20 38.64
CA ARG A 481 19.32 -2.34 37.88
C ARG A 481 17.83 -2.20 37.74
N GLN A 482 17.31 -2.49 36.56
CA GLN A 482 15.89 -2.54 36.28
C GLN A 482 15.62 -3.71 35.34
N PHE A 483 14.76 -4.61 35.78
CA PHE A 483 14.33 -5.76 34.99
C PHE A 483 12.81 -5.77 34.91
N ASN A 484 12.29 -6.00 33.70
CA ASN A 484 10.87 -6.11 33.45
C ASN A 484 10.62 -7.33 32.57
N ALA A 485 9.60 -8.09 32.89
CA ALA A 485 9.10 -9.16 32.05
C ALA A 485 7.59 -9.00 31.89
N ASN A 486 7.07 -9.41 30.74
CA ASN A 486 5.67 -9.29 30.41
C ASN A 486 5.18 -10.56 29.68
N ASP A 487 4.03 -11.10 30.10
CA ASP A 487 3.25 -12.10 29.37
C ASP A 487 1.96 -11.45 28.88
N PHE A 488 1.94 -11.11 27.59
CA PHE A 488 0.80 -10.51 26.92
C PHE A 488 0.06 -11.53 26.08
N ARG A 489 -1.26 -11.58 26.23
CA ARG A 489 -2.16 -12.38 25.40
C ARG A 489 -3.35 -11.55 24.98
N HIS A 490 -3.60 -11.53 23.69
CA HIS A 490 -4.74 -10.90 23.08
C HIS A 490 -5.50 -11.93 22.26
N ARG A 491 -6.81 -11.99 22.43
CA ARG A 491 -7.70 -12.80 21.60
C ARG A 491 -8.91 -11.97 21.22
N GLU A 492 -9.12 -11.82 19.94
CA GLU A 492 -10.27 -11.10 19.40
C GLU A 492 -11.08 -11.98 18.45
N THR A 493 -12.38 -11.95 18.57
CA THR A 493 -13.32 -12.57 17.63
C THR A 493 -14.34 -11.54 17.19
N LEU A 494 -14.41 -11.29 15.89
CA LEU A 494 -15.35 -10.36 15.27
C LEU A 494 -16.25 -11.13 14.31
N GLY A 495 -17.55 -10.84 14.34
CA GLY A 495 -18.51 -11.28 13.35
C GLY A 495 -19.27 -10.09 12.82
N ASN A 496 -19.49 -10.01 11.51
CA ASN A 496 -20.35 -8.97 10.93
C ASN A 496 -21.30 -9.55 9.89
N LEU A 497 -22.48 -8.97 9.85
CA LEU A 497 -23.50 -9.22 8.82
C LEU A 497 -24.03 -7.87 8.36
N HIS A 498 -23.97 -7.62 7.06
CA HIS A 498 -24.50 -6.41 6.46
C HIS A 498 -25.51 -6.79 5.37
N LEU A 499 -26.77 -6.54 5.62
CA LEU A 499 -27.86 -6.71 4.68
C LEU A 499 -28.10 -5.39 3.96
N LEU A 500 -28.20 -5.43 2.65
CA LEU A 500 -28.47 -4.26 1.82
C LEU A 500 -29.60 -4.57 0.86
N TRP A 501 -30.66 -3.79 0.97
CA TRP A 501 -31.73 -3.73 -0.01
C TRP A 501 -31.71 -2.36 -0.70
N ALA A 502 -31.73 -2.38 -2.04
CA ALA A 502 -31.77 -1.16 -2.83
C ALA A 502 -32.86 -1.23 -3.89
N ASN A 503 -33.65 -0.19 -3.99
CA ASN A 503 -34.67 -0.03 -5.02
C ASN A 503 -34.60 1.34 -5.68
N LYS A 504 -34.79 1.40 -6.99
CA LYS A 504 -34.92 2.64 -7.74
C LYS A 504 -36.39 3.05 -7.82
N ILE A 505 -36.70 4.24 -7.35
CA ILE A 505 -38.02 4.88 -7.47
C ILE A 505 -37.93 5.87 -8.64
N GLY A 506 -38.33 5.41 -9.85
CA GLY A 506 -38.22 6.22 -11.06
C GLY A 506 -36.80 6.28 -11.66
N LYS A 507 -36.50 7.35 -12.43
CA LYS A 507 -35.26 7.46 -13.21
C LYS A 507 -34.04 7.85 -12.36
N ASN A 508 -34.24 8.65 -11.31
CA ASN A 508 -33.16 9.35 -10.62
C ASN A 508 -33.11 9.09 -9.10
N LEU A 509 -34.19 8.60 -8.51
CA LEU A 509 -34.32 8.40 -7.07
C LEU A 509 -34.06 6.93 -6.71
N GLN A 510 -33.28 6.71 -5.65
CA GLN A 510 -32.96 5.38 -5.11
C GLN A 510 -33.21 5.38 -3.60
N LEU A 511 -33.95 4.39 -3.13
CA LEU A 511 -34.10 4.08 -1.73
C LEU A 511 -33.18 2.92 -1.38
N GLU A 512 -32.45 3.05 -0.30
CA GLU A 512 -31.63 1.97 0.27
C GLU A 512 -32.01 1.78 1.74
N VAL A 513 -32.18 0.53 2.11
CA VAL A 513 -32.30 0.09 3.49
C VAL A 513 -31.13 -0.83 3.76
N GLN A 514 -30.37 -0.54 4.77
CA GLN A 514 -29.20 -1.32 5.20
C GLN A 514 -29.40 -1.69 6.66
N ASP A 515 -28.94 -2.90 7.00
CA ASP A 515 -28.84 -3.35 8.37
C ASP A 515 -27.45 -3.95 8.57
N ARG A 516 -26.67 -3.33 9.45
CA ARG A 516 -25.33 -3.76 9.79
C ARG A 516 -25.31 -4.23 11.22
N GLN A 517 -24.96 -5.49 11.40
CA GLN A 517 -24.80 -6.13 12.70
C GLN A 517 -23.34 -6.48 12.88
N GLU A 518 -22.80 -6.16 14.04
CA GLU A 518 -21.44 -6.49 14.43
C GLU A 518 -21.44 -7.10 15.83
N TYR A 519 -20.69 -8.16 15.98
CA TYR A 519 -20.39 -8.78 17.25
C TYR A 519 -18.89 -8.81 17.44
N SER A 520 -18.41 -8.35 18.57
CA SER A 520 -17.01 -8.47 18.94
C SER A 520 -16.88 -9.06 20.34
N LYS A 521 -15.87 -9.92 20.48
CA LYS A 521 -15.44 -10.43 21.79
C LYS A 521 -13.93 -10.35 21.85
N THR A 522 -13.42 -9.69 22.88
CA THR A 522 -11.99 -9.51 23.10
C THR A 522 -11.63 -10.03 24.48
N HIS A 523 -10.58 -10.79 24.58
CA HIS A 523 -9.95 -11.21 25.84
C HIS A 523 -8.52 -10.75 25.82
N ASP A 524 -8.16 -9.87 26.76
CA ASP A 524 -6.81 -9.36 26.96
C ASP A 524 -6.29 -9.78 28.33
N ARG A 525 -5.07 -10.23 28.33
CA ARG A 525 -4.32 -10.48 29.55
C ARG A 525 -2.93 -9.87 29.39
N ASP A 526 -2.58 -9.00 30.31
CA ASP A 526 -1.28 -8.38 30.38
C ASP A 526 -0.71 -8.54 31.81
N HIS A 527 0.29 -9.38 31.96
CA HIS A 527 0.94 -9.63 33.23
C HIS A 527 2.35 -9.05 33.20
N LEU A 528 2.60 -8.08 34.06
CA LEU A 528 3.90 -7.43 34.26
C LEU A 528 4.60 -8.05 35.49
N PHE A 529 5.90 -8.28 35.37
CA PHE A 529 6.76 -8.83 36.41
C PHE A 529 8.00 -7.95 36.56
N HIS A 530 8.54 -7.85 37.76
CA HIS A 530 9.80 -7.17 38.08
C HIS A 530 10.82 -8.16 38.66
N PRO A 531 11.42 -9.03 37.83
CA PRO A 531 12.42 -10.00 38.30
C PRO A 531 13.74 -9.33 38.71
N ASP A 532 14.53 -9.96 39.54
CA ASP A 532 15.86 -9.50 39.95
C ASP A 532 16.89 -9.59 38.82
N THR A 533 16.62 -10.43 37.82
CA THR A 533 17.47 -10.66 36.66
C THR A 533 16.62 -10.99 35.43
N ILE A 534 17.22 -10.95 34.26
CA ILE A 534 16.52 -11.39 33.04
C ILE A 534 16.29 -12.90 33.08
N MET A 535 15.04 -13.31 32.85
CA MET A 535 14.63 -14.69 32.81
C MET A 535 14.13 -15.05 31.42
N LEU A 536 14.27 -16.30 31.06
CA LEU A 536 13.71 -16.84 29.82
C LEU A 536 12.18 -16.97 29.95
N PRO A 537 11.42 -16.87 28.85
CA PRO A 537 9.95 -17.00 28.86
C PRO A 537 9.46 -18.31 29.51
N SER A 538 10.18 -19.40 29.35
CA SER A 538 9.87 -20.69 30.00
C SER A 538 9.89 -20.64 31.54
N GLN A 539 10.41 -19.57 32.12
CA GLN A 539 10.51 -19.33 33.55
C GLN A 539 9.44 -18.34 34.04
N LEU A 540 8.63 -17.75 33.16
CA LEU A 540 7.63 -16.73 33.51
C LEU A 540 6.60 -17.23 34.51
N ASP A 541 6.25 -18.53 34.50
CA ASP A 541 5.34 -19.10 35.47
C ASP A 541 5.91 -19.06 36.90
N ALA A 542 7.23 -19.13 37.03
CA ALA A 542 7.92 -19.00 38.34
C ALA A 542 7.95 -17.54 38.83
N LEU A 543 7.68 -16.55 37.96
CA LEU A 543 7.68 -15.13 38.31
C LEU A 543 6.39 -14.66 38.94
N LEU A 544 5.37 -15.49 39.13
CA LEU A 544 4.09 -15.11 39.73
C LEU A 544 4.25 -14.46 41.12
N ALA A 545 5.30 -14.88 41.90
CA ALA A 545 5.59 -14.29 43.21
C ALA A 545 6.11 -12.85 43.17
N ILE A 546 6.61 -12.40 42.02
CA ILE A 546 7.16 -11.06 41.80
C ILE A 546 6.36 -10.25 40.77
N SER A 547 5.13 -10.68 40.50
CA SER A 547 4.23 -9.97 39.62
C SER A 547 3.89 -8.58 40.14
N ASP A 548 3.68 -7.65 39.23
CA ASP A 548 3.16 -6.33 39.52
C ASP A 548 1.63 -6.29 39.30
N PRO A 549 0.83 -6.54 40.33
CA PRO A 549 -0.62 -6.57 40.16
C PRO A 549 -1.22 -5.19 39.86
N ARG A 550 -0.53 -4.10 40.19
CA ARG A 550 -0.99 -2.72 39.89
C ARG A 550 -0.99 -2.44 38.40
N ASN A 551 -0.02 -2.99 37.69
CA ASN A 551 0.17 -2.78 36.27
C ASN A 551 -0.19 -3.99 35.41
N SER A 552 -0.67 -5.07 36.04
CA SER A 552 -1.21 -6.25 35.38
C SER A 552 -2.74 -6.19 35.32
N TYR A 553 -3.32 -6.64 34.21
CA TYR A 553 -4.77 -6.72 34.08
C TYR A 553 -5.24 -7.91 33.24
N VAL A 554 -6.49 -8.26 33.43
CA VAL A 554 -7.26 -9.16 32.58
C VAL A 554 -8.55 -8.45 32.21
N SER A 555 -8.92 -8.47 30.95
CA SER A 555 -10.17 -7.91 30.48
C SER A 555 -10.91 -8.85 29.54
N ASP A 556 -12.20 -9.01 29.77
CA ASP A 556 -13.14 -9.68 28.89
C ASP A 556 -14.16 -8.63 28.41
N TYR A 557 -14.06 -8.28 27.13
CA TYR A 557 -14.92 -7.31 26.50
C TYR A 557 -15.80 -7.98 25.45
N GLY A 558 -17.09 -7.72 25.52
CA GLY A 558 -18.06 -8.14 24.50
C GLY A 558 -18.88 -6.95 24.03
N CYS A 559 -19.10 -6.84 22.75
CA CYS A 559 -19.92 -5.81 22.13
C CYS A 559 -20.80 -6.41 21.04
N TYR A 560 -22.06 -6.02 21.05
CA TYR A 560 -22.96 -6.23 19.94
C TYR A 560 -23.51 -4.89 19.48
N SER A 561 -23.39 -4.59 18.19
CA SER A 561 -23.90 -3.37 17.58
C SER A 561 -24.84 -3.72 16.44
N ASN A 562 -25.93 -3.00 16.33
CA ASN A 562 -26.86 -3.05 15.22
C ASN A 562 -27.11 -1.64 14.69
N THR A 563 -26.82 -1.42 13.40
CA THR A 563 -26.93 -0.10 12.77
C THR A 563 -27.85 -0.15 11.54
N PRO A 564 -29.20 -0.23 11.72
CA PRO A 564 -30.11 -0.02 10.63
C PRO A 564 -29.95 1.39 10.05
N THR A 565 -29.91 1.50 8.74
CA THR A 565 -29.72 2.74 8.01
C THR A 565 -30.74 2.89 6.91
N PHE A 566 -31.46 4.00 6.90
CA PHE A 566 -32.33 4.41 5.81
C PHE A 566 -31.64 5.49 4.99
N SER A 567 -31.55 5.29 3.68
CA SER A 567 -30.90 6.24 2.79
C SER A 567 -31.76 6.55 1.58
N LEU A 568 -31.87 7.82 1.25
CA LEU A 568 -32.52 8.30 0.06
C LEU A 568 -31.49 9.04 -0.80
N LYS A 569 -31.29 8.58 -2.03
CA LYS A 569 -30.26 9.10 -2.96
C LYS A 569 -30.90 9.51 -4.24
N TRP A 570 -30.59 10.71 -4.71
CA TRP A 570 -31.05 11.21 -6.00
C TRP A 570 -29.85 11.60 -6.86
N ARG A 571 -29.89 11.17 -8.14
CA ARG A 571 -28.78 11.40 -9.07
C ARG A 571 -29.33 11.81 -10.43
N LYS A 572 -28.71 12.85 -11.01
CA LYS A 572 -28.96 13.27 -12.38
C LYS A 572 -27.66 13.30 -13.17
N TYR A 573 -27.69 12.63 -14.31
CA TYR A 573 -26.54 12.56 -15.21
C TYR A 573 -26.77 13.44 -16.43
N ILE A 574 -25.70 14.03 -16.96
CA ILE A 574 -25.65 14.74 -18.23
C ILE A 574 -24.64 14.07 -19.17
N PRO A 575 -24.79 14.21 -20.51
CA PRO A 575 -23.76 13.78 -21.45
C PRO A 575 -22.43 14.49 -21.15
N GLY A 576 -21.34 13.75 -21.06
CA GLY A 576 -19.98 14.27 -20.98
C GLY A 576 -19.22 13.96 -22.25
N PRO A 577 -17.98 14.49 -22.40
CA PRO A 577 -17.17 14.31 -23.62
C PRO A 577 -16.89 12.83 -23.94
N TYR A 578 -16.73 11.99 -22.91
CA TYR A 578 -16.38 10.58 -23.04
C TYR A 578 -17.35 9.64 -22.33
N MET A 579 -18.11 10.14 -21.34
CA MET A 579 -19.07 9.35 -20.56
C MET A 579 -20.16 10.24 -19.94
N LYS A 580 -21.23 9.62 -19.42
CA LYS A 580 -22.23 10.34 -18.61
C LYS A 580 -21.60 10.87 -17.33
N MET A 581 -21.70 12.17 -17.09
CA MET A 581 -21.21 12.80 -15.87
C MET A 581 -22.34 12.96 -14.86
N GLU A 582 -22.07 12.71 -13.57
CA GLU A 582 -23.00 12.98 -12.49
C GLU A 582 -23.08 14.51 -12.28
N TYR A 583 -24.17 15.11 -12.76
CA TYR A 583 -24.38 16.56 -12.71
C TYR A 583 -24.89 17.04 -11.36
N LEU A 584 -25.82 16.29 -10.79
CA LEU A 584 -26.43 16.61 -9.51
C LEU A 584 -26.64 15.33 -8.71
N TYR A 585 -26.20 15.37 -7.48
CA TYR A 585 -26.36 14.28 -6.51
C TYR A 585 -26.74 14.85 -5.17
N TRP A 586 -27.73 14.25 -4.53
CA TRP A 586 -27.92 14.40 -3.11
C TRP A 586 -28.26 13.08 -2.44
N ALA A 587 -27.84 12.94 -1.20
CA ALA A 587 -28.13 11.78 -0.37
C ALA A 587 -28.44 12.22 1.04
N LEU A 588 -29.53 11.67 1.57
CA LEU A 588 -29.86 11.72 2.98
C LEU A 588 -29.69 10.31 3.54
N ALA A 589 -28.93 10.15 4.59
CA ALA A 589 -28.76 8.89 5.30
C ALA A 589 -29.02 9.09 6.79
N VAL A 590 -29.75 8.18 7.40
CA VAL A 590 -30.10 8.18 8.82
C VAL A 590 -29.73 6.83 9.43
N PRO A 591 -28.45 6.61 9.78
CA PRO A 591 -28.03 5.45 10.56
C PRO A 591 -28.43 5.65 12.03
N VAL A 592 -28.93 4.58 12.62
CA VAL A 592 -29.29 4.48 14.03
C VAL A 592 -28.45 3.35 14.60
N ASP A 593 -27.52 3.64 15.48
CA ASP A 593 -26.68 2.62 16.10
C ASP A 593 -27.18 2.29 17.51
N VAL A 594 -27.42 1.01 17.74
CA VAL A 594 -27.76 0.44 19.04
C VAL A 594 -26.65 -0.51 19.44
N MET A 595 -25.90 -0.16 20.45
CA MET A 595 -24.72 -0.90 20.91
C MET A 595 -24.95 -1.39 22.34
N ALA A 596 -24.73 -2.68 22.55
CA ALA A 596 -24.75 -3.32 23.87
C ALA A 596 -23.32 -3.81 24.19
N GLU A 597 -22.78 -3.34 25.29
CA GLU A 597 -21.41 -3.63 25.71
C GLU A 597 -21.38 -4.25 27.10
N ARG A 598 -20.46 -5.17 27.28
CA ARG A 598 -20.08 -5.75 28.56
C ARG A 598 -18.56 -5.78 28.69
N LEU A 599 -18.06 -5.33 29.80
CA LEU A 599 -16.67 -5.36 30.17
C LEU A 599 -16.52 -5.93 31.57
N ASP A 600 -15.82 -7.04 31.67
CA ASP A 600 -15.35 -7.62 32.92
C ASP A 600 -13.84 -7.36 32.99
N TYR A 601 -13.41 -6.53 33.94
CA TYR A 601 -12.04 -6.03 34.04
C TYR A 601 -11.49 -6.27 35.43
N THR A 602 -10.33 -6.91 35.51
CA THR A 602 -9.63 -7.21 36.77
C THR A 602 -8.25 -6.57 36.73
N ARG A 603 -7.95 -5.74 37.70
CA ARG A 603 -6.64 -5.14 37.92
C ARG A 603 -6.41 -4.92 39.41
N ASN A 604 -5.18 -5.18 39.88
CA ASN A 604 -4.82 -5.05 41.30
C ASN A 604 -5.80 -5.78 42.24
N ASN A 605 -6.20 -7.02 41.86
CA ASN A 605 -7.19 -7.83 42.60
C ASN A 605 -8.58 -7.17 42.76
N THR A 606 -8.84 -6.10 42.00
CA THR A 606 -10.14 -5.41 42.01
C THR A 606 -10.86 -5.75 40.70
N GLU A 607 -12.07 -6.29 40.84
CA GLU A 607 -12.95 -6.57 39.71
C GLU A 607 -13.88 -5.40 39.45
N GLN A 608 -13.99 -4.98 38.21
CA GLN A 608 -14.93 -3.98 37.74
C GLN A 608 -15.74 -4.57 36.58
N ASN A 609 -17.04 -4.67 36.79
CA ASN A 609 -18.00 -5.16 35.81
C ASN A 609 -18.82 -3.99 35.29
N LYS A 610 -18.72 -3.68 34.04
CA LYS A 610 -19.48 -2.62 33.37
C LYS A 610 -20.38 -3.22 32.28
N LYS A 611 -21.62 -2.76 32.27
CA LYS A 611 -22.59 -3.07 31.22
C LYS A 611 -23.22 -1.79 30.76
N ARG A 612 -23.36 -1.61 29.47
CA ARG A 612 -23.93 -0.42 28.89
C ARG A 612 -24.71 -0.74 27.61
N THR A 613 -25.83 -0.08 27.45
CA THR A 613 -26.50 0.03 26.17
C THR A 613 -26.42 1.47 25.73
N ALA A 614 -25.86 1.73 24.55
CA ALA A 614 -25.75 3.07 23.98
C ALA A 614 -26.59 3.16 22.72
N PHE A 615 -27.20 4.31 22.55
CA PHE A 615 -27.94 4.66 21.34
C PHE A 615 -27.28 5.88 20.72
N SER A 616 -26.99 5.80 19.43
CA SER A 616 -26.33 6.88 18.70
C SER A 616 -27.01 7.10 17.35
N LEU A 617 -27.14 8.36 16.98
CA LEU A 617 -27.77 8.78 15.73
C LEU A 617 -26.74 9.57 14.90
N TYR A 618 -26.57 9.20 13.63
CA TYR A 618 -25.57 9.81 12.74
C TYR A 618 -26.19 10.33 11.43
N PRO A 619 -27.21 11.18 11.43
CA PRO A 619 -27.80 11.69 10.21
C PRO A 619 -26.77 12.45 9.38
N SER A 620 -26.76 12.19 8.10
CA SER A 620 -25.90 12.86 7.15
C SER A 620 -26.66 13.29 5.90
N PHE A 621 -26.33 14.46 5.41
CA PHE A 621 -26.82 14.97 4.14
C PHE A 621 -25.61 15.36 3.27
N THR A 622 -25.59 14.84 2.08
CA THR A 622 -24.56 15.16 1.07
C THR A 622 -25.23 15.74 -0.16
N PHE A 623 -24.73 16.85 -0.62
CA PHE A 623 -25.13 17.48 -1.88
C PHE A 623 -23.90 17.70 -2.74
N LYS A 624 -23.97 17.33 -4.02
CA LYS A 624 -22.92 17.58 -5.02
C LYS A 624 -23.53 18.11 -6.30
N MET A 625 -22.86 19.06 -6.90
CA MET A 625 -23.31 19.69 -8.14
C MET A 625 -22.10 20.09 -8.99
N LEU A 626 -22.25 20.02 -10.33
CA LEU A 626 -21.35 20.64 -11.28
C LEU A 626 -21.93 22.01 -11.67
N PRO A 627 -21.43 23.16 -11.15
CA PRO A 627 -22.07 24.47 -11.31
C PRO A 627 -22.27 24.88 -12.78
N THR A 628 -21.29 24.61 -13.63
CA THR A 628 -21.34 24.97 -15.06
C THR A 628 -21.58 23.76 -15.97
N LYS A 629 -21.89 22.59 -15.44
CA LYS A 629 -22.04 21.32 -16.16
C LYS A 629 -20.76 20.89 -16.92
N LYS A 630 -19.61 21.38 -16.52
CA LYS A 630 -18.29 21.02 -17.10
C LYS A 630 -17.54 20.09 -16.18
N ALA A 631 -16.74 19.21 -16.78
CA ALA A 631 -15.82 18.37 -16.02
C ALA A 631 -14.78 19.25 -15.29
N GLY A 632 -14.44 18.87 -14.06
CA GLY A 632 -13.45 19.58 -13.26
C GLY A 632 -13.99 20.69 -12.36
N GLU A 633 -15.27 21.05 -12.47
CA GLU A 633 -15.93 21.91 -11.49
C GLU A 633 -16.81 21.08 -10.57
N GLN A 634 -16.70 21.31 -9.29
CA GLN A 634 -17.52 20.59 -8.30
C GLN A 634 -17.83 21.52 -7.13
N LEU A 635 -19.10 21.57 -6.76
CA LEU A 635 -19.56 22.07 -5.47
C LEU A 635 -20.08 20.88 -4.65
N GLN A 636 -19.53 20.68 -3.48
CA GLN A 636 -20.00 19.67 -2.53
C GLN A 636 -20.29 20.32 -1.20
N LEU A 637 -21.48 20.03 -0.67
CA LEU A 637 -21.90 20.36 0.68
C LEU A 637 -22.16 19.06 1.43
N GLN A 638 -21.59 18.92 2.62
CA GLN A 638 -21.84 17.77 3.48
C GLN A 638 -22.16 18.26 4.90
N LEU A 639 -23.30 17.86 5.38
CA LEU A 639 -23.75 18.07 6.76
C LEU A 639 -23.75 16.71 7.45
N MET A 640 -23.11 16.64 8.60
CA MET A 640 -23.10 15.43 9.44
C MET A 640 -23.35 15.81 10.90
N TYR A 641 -24.11 15.00 11.55
CA TYR A 641 -24.25 14.99 12.99
C TYR A 641 -23.72 13.65 13.51
N GLU A 642 -22.80 13.71 14.45
CA GLU A 642 -22.18 12.54 15.04
C GLU A 642 -22.26 12.65 16.56
N GLN A 643 -22.78 11.62 17.20
CA GLN A 643 -22.79 11.47 18.63
C GLN A 643 -22.06 10.20 19.00
N SER A 644 -20.97 10.29 19.74
CA SER A 644 -20.21 9.13 20.20
C SER A 644 -20.24 9.04 21.72
N ALA A 645 -20.47 7.83 22.22
CA ALA A 645 -20.27 7.51 23.63
C ALA A 645 -18.75 7.37 23.90
N PRO A 646 -18.26 7.67 25.11
CA PRO A 646 -16.88 7.37 25.46
C PRO A 646 -16.64 5.85 25.41
N SER A 647 -15.40 5.42 25.23
CA SER A 647 -15.05 4.00 25.34
C SER A 647 -15.42 3.48 26.73
N ILE A 648 -15.94 2.25 26.82
CA ILE A 648 -16.27 1.63 28.10
C ILE A 648 -15.01 1.45 28.97
N PHE A 649 -13.83 1.32 28.36
CA PHE A 649 -12.54 1.26 29.06
C PHE A 649 -12.15 2.61 29.69
N GLU A 650 -12.52 3.72 29.08
CA GLU A 650 -12.28 5.06 29.65
C GLU A 650 -13.13 5.32 30.90
N LEU A 651 -14.21 4.55 31.08
CA LEU A 651 -15.12 4.63 32.25
C LEU A 651 -14.67 3.75 33.41
N LEU A 652 -13.56 3.02 33.29
CA LEU A 652 -12.98 2.29 34.41
C LEU A 652 -12.34 3.27 35.42
N ASP A 653 -12.26 2.84 36.65
CA ASP A 653 -11.52 3.55 37.69
C ASP A 653 -10.18 2.81 37.90
N TYR A 654 -9.11 3.33 37.34
CA TYR A 654 -7.78 2.76 37.45
C TYR A 654 -6.67 3.80 37.33
N VAL A 655 -5.49 3.42 37.86
CA VAL A 655 -4.25 4.16 37.72
C VAL A 655 -3.24 3.19 37.08
N ASP A 656 -2.59 3.63 36.01
CA ASP A 656 -1.50 2.93 35.34
C ASP A 656 -0.25 3.80 35.42
N ASP A 657 0.74 3.35 36.17
CA ASP A 657 2.03 3.98 36.40
C ASP A 657 3.21 3.07 36.00
N ALA A 658 2.93 2.09 35.11
CA ALA A 658 3.96 1.17 34.58
C ALA A 658 5.14 1.91 33.92
N VAL A 659 4.88 3.10 33.39
CA VAL A 659 5.91 4.01 32.90
C VAL A 659 6.01 5.19 33.87
N PRO A 660 7.08 5.35 34.65
CA PRO A 660 7.14 6.32 35.73
C PRO A 660 6.88 7.79 35.35
N GLN A 661 7.06 8.14 34.08
CA GLN A 661 6.86 9.50 33.56
C GLN A 661 5.45 9.74 32.97
N ILE A 662 4.64 8.68 32.84
CA ILE A 662 3.31 8.72 32.22
C ILE A 662 2.33 7.97 33.09
N VAL A 663 1.45 8.72 33.76
CA VAL A 663 0.35 8.13 34.54
C VAL A 663 -0.93 8.21 33.72
N LYS A 664 -1.57 7.05 33.50
CA LYS A 664 -2.88 6.98 32.82
C LYS A 664 -3.98 6.79 33.87
N LEU A 665 -5.02 7.59 33.76
CA LEU A 665 -6.16 7.55 34.65
C LEU A 665 -7.44 7.28 33.87
N GLY A 666 -8.31 6.44 34.39
CA GLY A 666 -9.66 6.29 33.91
C GLY A 666 -10.57 7.37 34.51
N ASN A 667 -11.69 7.67 33.86
CA ASN A 667 -12.69 8.64 34.33
C ASN A 667 -14.11 8.08 34.24
N PRO A 668 -14.67 7.54 35.34
CA PRO A 668 -16.03 6.98 35.36
C PRO A 668 -17.13 7.97 34.94
N ASN A 669 -16.85 9.26 35.02
CA ASN A 669 -17.83 10.35 34.79
C ASN A 669 -17.67 10.95 33.36
N LEU A 670 -16.92 10.33 32.48
CA LEU A 670 -16.71 10.84 31.15
C LEU A 670 -18.03 10.86 30.35
N LYS A 671 -18.31 11.99 29.71
CA LYS A 671 -19.54 12.19 28.92
C LYS A 671 -19.27 11.94 27.44
N GLY A 672 -20.33 11.52 26.74
CA GLY A 672 -20.28 11.41 25.28
C GLY A 672 -20.00 12.74 24.58
N ARG A 673 -19.48 12.64 23.36
CA ARG A 673 -19.16 13.80 22.50
C ARG A 673 -20.20 13.93 21.41
N VAL A 674 -20.48 15.17 21.04
CA VAL A 674 -21.37 15.52 19.94
C VAL A 674 -20.59 16.39 18.96
N PHE A 675 -20.55 15.98 17.69
CA PHE A 675 -19.96 16.74 16.61
C PHE A 675 -21.04 17.15 15.61
N LYS A 676 -21.01 18.41 15.22
CA LYS A 676 -21.80 18.95 14.10
C LYS A 676 -20.80 19.40 13.05
N ILE A 677 -20.74 18.71 11.94
CA ILE A 677 -19.70 18.92 10.92
C ILE A 677 -20.37 19.45 9.67
N LEU A 678 -19.88 20.59 9.20
CA LEU A 678 -20.21 21.17 7.91
C LEU A 678 -18.93 21.17 7.05
N ILE A 679 -18.95 20.47 5.94
CA ILE A 679 -17.86 20.49 4.95
C ILE A 679 -18.39 21.14 3.68
N ILE A 680 -17.72 22.18 3.23
CA ILE A 680 -17.96 22.82 1.94
C ILE A 680 -16.68 22.65 1.12
N PHE A 681 -16.81 21.98 0.01
CA PHE A 681 -15.72 21.82 -0.96
C PHE A 681 -16.14 22.44 -2.29
N MET A 682 -15.28 23.29 -2.84
CA MET A 682 -15.48 23.89 -4.15
C MET A 682 -14.20 23.75 -4.97
N SER A 683 -14.28 23.11 -6.13
CA SER A 683 -13.20 23.11 -7.11
C SER A 683 -13.66 23.79 -8.39
N LYS A 684 -12.76 24.57 -8.99
CA LYS A 684 -12.97 25.22 -10.28
C LYS A 684 -11.71 25.12 -11.09
N LEU A 685 -11.74 24.33 -12.17
CA LEU A 685 -10.71 24.37 -13.19
C LEU A 685 -10.94 25.58 -14.09
N SER A 686 -9.99 26.49 -14.14
CA SER A 686 -10.09 27.67 -15.01
C SER A 686 -10.13 27.25 -16.48
N PRO A 687 -11.15 27.71 -17.28
CA PRO A 687 -11.30 27.28 -18.66
C PRO A 687 -10.27 27.88 -19.64
N LYS A 688 -9.38 28.77 -19.20
CA LYS A 688 -8.43 29.51 -20.07
C LYS A 688 -7.36 28.65 -20.76
N TRP A 689 -7.35 27.34 -20.52
CA TRP A 689 -6.29 26.47 -21.02
C TRP A 689 -6.75 25.35 -21.98
N MET A 690 -8.03 25.36 -22.41
CA MET A 690 -8.54 24.42 -23.40
C MET A 690 -8.73 25.03 -24.80
N SER A 691 -8.33 26.28 -24.99
CA SER A 691 -8.38 26.94 -26.31
C SER A 691 -7.01 27.53 -26.64
N ASN A 692 -6.10 26.68 -27.04
CA ASN A 692 -5.02 26.98 -28.00
C ASN A 692 -4.53 25.65 -28.56
#